data_bbb2850accc97ad658234ee8033998ad
#
_entry.id   bbb2850accc97ad658234ee8033998ad
#
_cell.length_a   1.000
_cell.length_b   1.000
_cell.length_c   1.000
_cell.angle_alpha   90.00
_cell.angle_beta   90.00
_cell.angle_gamma   90.00
#
_symmetry.space_group_name_H-M   'P 1'
#
loop_
_entity.id
_entity.type
_entity.pdbx_description
1 polymer ?
#
loop_
_entity_poly.entity_id
_entity_poly.type
_entity_poly.pdbx_seq_one_letter_code
_entity_poly.pdbx_strand_id
1 'polypeptide(L)'
;MIAKTFSSQGALGKAIPGFQARQAQIDMAEAVAKAITQQSQLVVEAGTGTGKTFAYLVPALLSGKKIIISTGSKNLQEQLFHRDLPLMVDALGFFGNVALLKGRANYLCLDRLSRQMVESHTNEADPQLLTQLVKVRSWSSETKSGDLGECDELPEDSLIIPTITSTNDNCLGKECPSYVDCFVSKARRKAMDADVVVVNHHLFLADLAIKETGFGELIPEAEVFIFDEAHQLPDIASQYFGQSVSSRQVQELAKDIEIGYRTEAKDMRQLQKVGDKLTQSAMELRIVLGEPGFRGNWREALSSPSVARELSRLRESLDFAIDVLKLALGRSQLLDTAFERANLIKGRIDRVCDVSITGYSYWYDTTPRHFSLHITPLSVADKFHEQIELKQGSWIFTSATLAVNDDFSHFTHRLGLKPQAQFSLPSPFDYEQQAKLCVPRYLPEPNSAGLADKLVQILAPVIEQNQGRCFFLCTSHNMMRELGERFREVLTVPVLLQGETSKQKTLAEFMELGNALLVATGAFWEGIDVRGDALSCVIIDKLPFTAPDDPLLKARIEDCRLRGGDPFSQVQLPDAVITLKQGVGRLIRDKNDKGALIICDNRLVTRDYGGVFLASLPPIPRTRDLDKVKDFLSQISVTTQNN
;
A
#
# COMPACT_ATOMS: atom_id res chain seq x y z
N MET A 1 -6.82 33.85 11.42
CA MET A 1 -5.41 33.42 11.69
C MET A 1 -4.89 32.55 10.54
N ILE A 2 -5.56 31.51 10.14
CA ILE A 2 -5.12 30.55 9.09
C ILE A 2 -4.80 31.25 7.77
N ALA A 3 -5.74 31.98 7.15
CA ALA A 3 -5.52 32.68 5.89
C ALA A 3 -4.30 33.62 5.91
N LYS A 4 -4.04 34.27 7.07
CA LYS A 4 -2.87 35.14 7.24
C LYS A 4 -1.56 34.35 7.18
N THR A 5 -1.51 33.12 7.70
CA THR A 5 -0.34 32.24 7.65
C THR A 5 0.05 31.89 6.22
N PHE A 6 -0.95 31.71 5.33
CA PHE A 6 -0.75 31.41 3.91
C PHE A 6 -0.47 32.66 3.04
N SER A 7 -0.59 33.87 3.55
CA SER A 7 -0.33 35.08 2.76
C SER A 7 1.17 35.21 2.42
N SER A 8 1.50 36.00 1.39
CA SER A 8 2.90 36.29 1.00
C SER A 8 3.73 36.92 2.11
N GLN A 9 3.09 37.64 3.03
CA GLN A 9 3.71 38.23 4.22
C GLN A 9 3.55 37.36 5.47
N GLY A 10 2.83 36.25 5.36
CA GLY A 10 2.63 35.27 6.42
C GLY A 10 3.86 34.40 6.67
N ALA A 11 3.70 33.45 7.59
CA ALA A 11 4.77 32.53 7.96
C ALA A 11 5.29 31.72 6.76
N LEU A 12 4.38 31.17 5.95
CA LEU A 12 4.74 30.36 4.78
C LEU A 12 5.36 31.20 3.66
N GLY A 13 4.82 32.40 3.39
CA GLY A 13 5.39 33.29 2.37
C GLY A 13 6.80 33.77 2.69
N LYS A 14 7.16 33.84 3.99
CA LYS A 14 8.51 34.19 4.43
C LYS A 14 9.47 33.02 4.42
N ALA A 15 8.99 31.82 4.76
CA ALA A 15 9.81 30.61 4.90
C ALA A 15 10.09 29.93 3.55
N ILE A 16 9.17 30.02 2.59
CA ILE A 16 9.26 29.31 1.32
C ILE A 16 9.44 30.27 0.15
N PRO A 17 10.61 30.32 -0.49
CA PRO A 17 10.84 31.19 -1.65
C PRO A 17 9.83 30.91 -2.77
N GLY A 18 9.18 31.97 -3.27
CA GLY A 18 8.20 31.85 -4.35
C GLY A 18 6.87 31.23 -3.96
N PHE A 19 6.58 31.09 -2.66
CA PHE A 19 5.29 30.56 -2.19
C PHE A 19 4.12 31.44 -2.65
N GLN A 20 3.15 30.80 -3.29
CA GLN A 20 1.88 31.41 -3.69
C GLN A 20 0.74 30.59 -3.09
N ALA A 21 -0.01 31.19 -2.20
CA ALA A 21 -1.20 30.58 -1.65
C ALA A 21 -2.27 30.37 -2.74
N ARG A 22 -2.92 29.22 -2.68
CA ARG A 22 -4.07 28.89 -3.53
C ARG A 22 -5.33 28.97 -2.69
N GLN A 23 -6.43 29.50 -3.23
CA GLN A 23 -7.67 29.62 -2.47
C GLN A 23 -8.15 28.26 -1.94
N ALA A 24 -8.13 27.22 -2.76
CA ALA A 24 -8.48 25.86 -2.33
C ALA A 24 -7.63 25.34 -1.15
N GLN A 25 -6.35 25.73 -1.07
CA GLN A 25 -5.47 25.40 0.04
C GLN A 25 -5.89 26.10 1.35
N ILE A 26 -6.28 27.37 1.24
CA ILE A 26 -6.77 28.16 2.38
C ILE A 26 -8.12 27.61 2.86
N ASP A 27 -9.05 27.34 1.95
CA ASP A 27 -10.38 26.79 2.25
C ASP A 27 -10.26 25.44 2.97
N MET A 28 -9.37 24.57 2.51
CA MET A 28 -9.08 23.31 3.19
C MET A 28 -8.51 23.54 4.59
N ALA A 29 -7.54 24.45 4.73
CA ALA A 29 -6.90 24.71 6.02
C ALA A 29 -7.89 25.29 7.04
N GLU A 30 -8.81 26.16 6.61
CA GLU A 30 -9.88 26.69 7.46
C GLU A 30 -10.89 25.62 7.87
N ALA A 31 -11.25 24.71 6.96
CA ALA A 31 -12.12 23.58 7.26
C ALA A 31 -11.47 22.60 8.26
N VAL A 32 -10.18 22.32 8.10
CA VAL A 32 -9.42 21.50 9.05
C VAL A 32 -9.33 22.17 10.42
N ALA A 33 -9.05 23.48 10.49
CA ALA A 33 -9.04 24.24 11.74
C ALA A 33 -10.40 24.19 12.46
N LYS A 34 -11.49 24.31 11.70
CA LYS A 34 -12.86 24.21 12.22
C LYS A 34 -13.14 22.80 12.76
N ALA A 35 -12.77 21.75 12.01
CA ALA A 35 -12.93 20.37 12.46
C ALA A 35 -12.14 20.07 13.74
N ILE A 36 -10.91 20.59 13.86
CA ILE A 36 -10.09 20.46 15.07
C ILE A 36 -10.73 21.18 16.26
N THR A 37 -11.28 22.35 16.06
CA THR A 37 -11.93 23.10 17.13
C THR A 37 -13.24 22.44 17.59
N GLN A 38 -13.99 21.85 16.66
CA GLN A 38 -15.29 21.22 16.91
C GLN A 38 -15.18 19.74 17.29
N GLN A 39 -13.98 19.17 17.30
CA GLN A 39 -13.74 17.73 17.51
C GLN A 39 -14.62 16.86 16.61
N SER A 40 -14.62 17.16 15.33
CA SER A 40 -15.55 16.59 14.35
C SER A 40 -14.84 15.79 13.26
N GLN A 41 -15.65 15.03 12.49
CA GLN A 41 -15.19 14.31 11.31
C GLN A 41 -15.28 15.21 10.08
N LEU A 42 -14.20 15.24 9.29
CA LEU A 42 -14.09 16.00 8.05
C LEU A 42 -13.59 15.09 6.92
N VAL A 43 -14.26 15.10 5.78
CA VAL A 43 -13.83 14.41 4.56
C VAL A 43 -13.59 15.44 3.46
N VAL A 44 -12.38 15.48 2.90
CA VAL A 44 -11.99 16.43 1.86
C VAL A 44 -11.34 15.71 0.70
N GLU A 45 -11.94 15.80 -0.47
CA GLU A 45 -11.24 15.54 -1.72
C GLU A 45 -10.56 16.83 -2.18
N ALA A 46 -9.25 16.80 -2.32
CA ALA A 46 -8.49 17.94 -2.82
C ALA A 46 -7.62 17.48 -3.99
N GLY A 47 -7.91 17.97 -5.18
CA GLY A 47 -7.24 17.61 -6.42
C GLY A 47 -5.71 17.75 -6.35
N THR A 48 -5.01 17.11 -7.27
CA THR A 48 -3.55 17.22 -7.37
C THR A 48 -3.12 18.68 -7.48
N GLY A 49 -2.00 19.04 -6.86
CA GLY A 49 -1.48 20.40 -6.88
C GLY A 49 -2.12 21.39 -5.91
N THR A 50 -3.16 21.06 -5.17
CA THR A 50 -3.78 21.97 -4.18
C THR A 50 -2.87 22.29 -3.00
N GLY A 51 -1.86 21.46 -2.71
CA GLY A 51 -0.99 21.62 -1.54
C GLY A 51 -1.63 21.09 -0.26
N LYS A 52 -2.33 19.95 -0.35
CA LYS A 52 -3.00 19.25 0.76
C LYS A 52 -2.18 19.19 2.04
N THR A 53 -0.91 18.78 1.91
CA THR A 53 -0.01 18.58 3.05
C THR A 53 0.09 19.83 3.92
N PHE A 54 0.34 20.98 3.33
CA PHE A 54 0.42 22.24 4.08
C PHE A 54 -0.94 22.69 4.60
N ALA A 55 -2.00 22.41 3.85
CA ALA A 55 -3.37 22.76 4.24
C ALA A 55 -3.82 22.05 5.52
N TYR A 56 -3.40 20.81 5.76
CA TYR A 56 -3.71 20.13 7.02
C TYR A 56 -2.64 20.33 8.10
N LEU A 57 -1.35 20.46 7.75
CA LEU A 57 -0.27 20.64 8.74
C LEU A 57 -0.39 21.97 9.48
N VAL A 58 -0.66 23.07 8.77
CA VAL A 58 -0.72 24.41 9.39
C VAL A 58 -1.73 24.46 10.53
N PRO A 59 -3.03 24.15 10.33
CA PRO A 59 -4.00 24.20 11.42
C PRO A 59 -3.73 23.13 12.50
N ALA A 60 -3.21 21.99 12.15
CA ALA A 60 -2.87 20.93 13.10
C ALA A 60 -1.75 21.39 14.05
N LEU A 61 -0.62 21.87 13.54
CA LEU A 61 0.50 22.37 14.35
C LEU A 61 0.11 23.58 15.20
N LEU A 62 -0.70 24.49 14.66
CA LEU A 62 -1.20 25.67 15.40
C LEU A 62 -2.23 25.33 16.49
N SER A 63 -2.79 24.14 16.48
CA SER A 63 -3.79 23.71 17.46
C SER A 63 -3.21 23.47 18.85
N GLY A 64 -1.90 23.17 18.97
CA GLY A 64 -1.24 22.80 20.20
C GLY A 64 -1.66 21.43 20.78
N LYS A 65 -2.41 20.64 20.01
CA LYS A 65 -2.92 19.32 20.39
C LYS A 65 -1.96 18.21 19.98
N LYS A 66 -2.11 17.03 20.57
CA LYS A 66 -1.41 15.82 20.10
C LYS A 66 -1.98 15.34 18.79
N ILE A 67 -1.12 15.07 17.81
CA ILE A 67 -1.49 14.80 16.43
C ILE A 67 -0.91 13.46 15.98
N ILE A 68 -1.75 12.65 15.35
CA ILE A 68 -1.30 11.50 14.55
C ILE A 68 -1.60 11.79 13.08
N ILE A 69 -0.58 11.69 12.24
CA ILE A 69 -0.71 11.79 10.78
C ILE A 69 -0.41 10.43 10.17
N SER A 70 -1.42 9.86 9.53
CA SER A 70 -1.35 8.55 8.87
C SER A 70 -1.32 8.72 7.36
N THR A 71 -0.36 8.10 6.68
CA THR A 71 -0.20 8.18 5.22
C THR A 71 -0.39 6.83 4.55
N GLY A 72 -0.69 6.84 3.24
CA GLY A 72 -0.96 5.61 2.48
C GLY A 72 0.27 4.74 2.21
N SER A 73 1.47 5.32 2.12
CA SER A 73 2.69 4.59 1.76
C SER A 73 3.92 5.01 2.57
N LYS A 74 4.94 4.13 2.60
CA LYS A 74 6.22 4.44 3.26
C LYS A 74 6.90 5.67 2.64
N ASN A 75 6.91 5.80 1.33
CA ASN A 75 7.55 6.92 0.64
C ASN A 75 6.89 8.27 0.99
N LEU A 76 5.54 8.30 1.07
CA LEU A 76 4.82 9.49 1.52
C LEU A 76 5.09 9.78 3.00
N GLN A 77 5.23 8.76 3.83
CA GLN A 77 5.58 8.89 5.24
C GLN A 77 6.98 9.53 5.41
N GLU A 78 7.98 9.06 4.64
CA GLU A 78 9.33 9.61 4.60
C GLU A 78 9.34 11.06 4.09
N GLN A 79 8.67 11.32 2.98
CA GLN A 79 8.56 12.66 2.41
C GLN A 79 7.93 13.64 3.41
N LEU A 80 6.85 13.25 4.05
CA LEU A 80 6.18 14.06 5.04
C LEU A 80 7.10 14.37 6.24
N PHE A 81 7.78 13.34 6.76
CA PHE A 81 8.60 13.47 7.96
C PHE A 81 9.92 14.21 7.73
N HIS A 82 10.63 13.91 6.64
CA HIS A 82 11.97 14.46 6.39
C HIS A 82 11.97 15.77 5.60
N ARG A 83 10.90 16.10 4.88
CA ARG A 83 10.84 17.30 4.03
C ARG A 83 9.74 18.28 4.46
N ASP A 84 8.49 17.82 4.48
CA ASP A 84 7.36 18.73 4.59
C ASP A 84 7.12 19.20 6.04
N LEU A 85 7.24 18.29 7.00
CA LEU A 85 7.03 18.59 8.42
C LEU A 85 8.13 19.48 9.02
N PRO A 86 9.44 19.25 8.80
CA PRO A 86 10.50 20.17 9.26
C PRO A 86 10.31 21.59 8.73
N LEU A 87 9.98 21.73 7.45
CA LEU A 87 9.70 23.03 6.84
C LEU A 87 8.54 23.76 7.53
N MET A 88 7.47 23.03 7.90
CA MET A 88 6.32 23.61 8.60
C MET A 88 6.66 23.92 10.06
N VAL A 89 7.39 23.06 10.74
CA VAL A 89 7.88 23.27 12.11
C VAL A 89 8.68 24.57 12.19
N ASP A 90 9.63 24.75 11.29
CA ASP A 90 10.47 25.97 11.24
C ASP A 90 9.64 27.22 10.87
N ALA A 91 8.80 27.12 9.83
CA ALA A 91 7.98 28.23 9.38
C ALA A 91 6.99 28.75 10.43
N LEU A 92 6.42 27.84 11.21
CA LEU A 92 5.39 28.15 12.23
C LEU A 92 5.99 28.40 13.62
N GLY A 93 7.28 28.12 13.83
CA GLY A 93 7.92 28.18 15.15
C GLY A 93 7.31 27.16 16.13
N PHE A 94 7.06 25.95 15.65
CA PHE A 94 6.54 24.89 16.50
C PHE A 94 7.65 24.25 17.35
N PHE A 95 7.45 24.20 18.67
CA PHE A 95 8.46 23.70 19.61
C PHE A 95 8.18 22.28 20.13
N GLY A 96 7.13 21.63 19.66
CA GLY A 96 6.79 20.27 20.05
C GLY A 96 7.71 19.21 19.43
N ASN A 97 7.73 18.04 20.05
CA ASN A 97 8.50 16.90 19.57
C ASN A 97 7.78 16.20 18.42
N VAL A 98 8.55 15.83 17.38
CA VAL A 98 8.05 15.07 16.23
C VAL A 98 8.69 13.70 16.17
N ALA A 99 7.91 12.67 15.84
CA ALA A 99 8.40 11.32 15.72
C ALA A 99 7.85 10.61 14.47
N LEU A 100 8.73 9.82 13.83
CA LEU A 100 8.36 8.86 12.80
C LEU A 100 8.27 7.48 13.44
N LEU A 101 7.18 6.77 13.23
CA LEU A 101 7.03 5.40 13.68
C LEU A 101 6.59 4.50 12.52
N LYS A 102 7.42 3.52 12.20
CA LYS A 102 7.16 2.51 11.19
C LYS A 102 6.73 1.18 11.83
N GLY A 103 6.18 0.30 11.03
CA GLY A 103 5.93 -1.08 11.42
C GLY A 103 7.24 -1.81 11.77
N ARG A 104 7.19 -2.73 12.72
CA ARG A 104 8.37 -3.44 13.26
C ARG A 104 9.22 -4.14 12.19
N ALA A 105 8.61 -4.61 11.10
CA ALA A 105 9.32 -5.23 9.98
C ALA A 105 10.20 -4.25 9.16
N ASN A 106 10.22 -2.95 9.50
CA ASN A 106 11.11 -1.98 8.89
C ASN A 106 12.37 -1.73 9.74
N TYR A 107 12.43 -2.27 10.95
CA TYR A 107 13.56 -2.08 11.86
C TYR A 107 14.40 -3.35 11.96
N LEU A 108 15.71 -3.15 12.05
CA LEU A 108 16.65 -4.23 12.35
C LEU A 108 16.36 -4.84 13.73
N CYS A 109 16.26 -6.16 13.79
CA CYS A 109 16.19 -6.93 15.02
C CYS A 109 17.59 -7.49 15.36
N LEU A 110 18.22 -6.97 16.41
CA LEU A 110 19.58 -7.38 16.80
C LEU A 110 19.66 -8.86 17.20
N ASP A 111 18.65 -9.39 17.86
CA ASP A 111 18.58 -10.80 18.22
C ASP A 111 18.52 -11.69 16.96
N ARG A 112 17.64 -11.37 16.01
CA ARG A 112 17.53 -12.13 14.77
C ARG A 112 18.78 -12.01 13.89
N LEU A 113 19.39 -10.82 13.81
CA LEU A 113 20.65 -10.63 13.12
C LEU A 113 21.74 -11.53 13.73
N SER A 114 21.86 -11.56 15.05
CA SER A 114 22.82 -12.42 15.74
C SER A 114 22.61 -13.90 15.46
N ARG A 115 21.37 -14.35 15.48
CA ARG A 115 21.01 -15.75 15.15
C ARG A 115 21.32 -16.08 13.68
N GLN A 116 20.96 -15.18 12.76
CA GLN A 116 21.20 -15.39 11.34
C GLN A 116 22.71 -15.41 11.01
N MET A 117 23.53 -14.63 11.70
CA MET A 117 24.98 -14.68 11.59
C MET A 117 25.55 -16.03 12.02
N VAL A 118 25.09 -16.61 13.12
CA VAL A 118 25.49 -17.94 13.59
C VAL A 118 25.09 -19.02 12.59
N GLU A 119 23.87 -18.99 12.08
CA GLU A 119 23.39 -19.95 11.08
C GLU A 119 24.19 -19.91 9.77
N SER A 120 24.52 -18.71 9.28
CA SER A 120 25.25 -18.54 8.02
C SER A 120 26.68 -19.05 8.08
N HIS A 121 27.27 -19.18 9.28
CA HIS A 121 28.58 -19.82 9.48
C HIS A 121 28.53 -21.35 9.50
N THR A 122 27.35 -21.92 9.73
CA THR A 122 27.20 -23.40 9.88
C THR A 122 26.64 -24.09 8.62
N ASN A 123 26.03 -23.34 7.71
CA ASN A 123 25.44 -23.82 6.46
C ASN A 123 26.20 -23.24 5.26
N GLU A 124 26.16 -23.90 4.10
CA GLU A 124 26.61 -23.36 2.80
C GLU A 124 25.68 -22.21 2.39
N ALA A 125 25.87 -21.02 3.01
CA ALA A 125 25.08 -19.84 2.70
C ALA A 125 25.50 -19.25 1.35
N ASP A 126 24.55 -18.73 0.61
CA ASP A 126 24.80 -17.95 -0.61
C ASP A 126 25.80 -16.82 -0.29
N PRO A 127 26.96 -16.72 -0.98
CA PRO A 127 27.98 -15.70 -0.72
C PRO A 127 27.46 -14.27 -0.81
N GLN A 128 26.44 -14.00 -1.65
CA GLN A 128 25.82 -12.68 -1.77
C GLN A 128 25.02 -12.32 -0.52
N LEU A 129 24.23 -13.27 0.00
CA LEU A 129 23.46 -13.07 1.23
C LEU A 129 24.38 -12.90 2.45
N LEU A 130 25.47 -13.64 2.52
CA LEU A 130 26.48 -13.49 3.57
C LEU A 130 27.13 -12.09 3.53
N THR A 131 27.49 -11.60 2.34
CA THR A 131 28.02 -10.25 2.17
C THR A 131 27.07 -9.19 2.68
N GLN A 132 25.78 -9.32 2.36
CA GLN A 132 24.77 -8.38 2.85
C GLN A 132 24.63 -8.44 4.38
N LEU A 133 24.65 -9.64 4.98
CA LEU A 133 24.60 -9.79 6.44
C LEU A 133 25.77 -9.13 7.14
N VAL A 134 27.00 -9.27 6.61
CA VAL A 134 28.20 -8.60 7.16
C VAL A 134 28.07 -7.09 7.09
N LYS A 135 27.59 -6.55 5.98
CA LYS A 135 27.33 -5.12 5.81
C LYS A 135 26.31 -4.59 6.80
N VAL A 136 25.15 -5.27 6.94
CA VAL A 136 24.13 -4.91 7.92
C VAL A 136 24.68 -4.98 9.34
N ARG A 137 25.54 -5.96 9.64
CA ARG A 137 26.21 -6.07 10.95
C ARG A 137 27.09 -4.87 11.24
N SER A 138 27.89 -4.40 10.27
CA SER A 138 28.69 -3.18 10.43
C SER A 138 27.79 -1.97 10.65
N TRP A 139 26.81 -1.77 9.77
CA TRP A 139 25.86 -0.67 9.85
C TRP A 139 25.07 -0.66 11.18
N SER A 140 24.81 -1.84 11.76
CA SER A 140 24.07 -1.95 13.03
C SER A 140 24.74 -1.28 14.22
N SER A 141 26.05 -1.06 14.16
CA SER A 141 26.82 -0.34 15.20
C SER A 141 26.83 1.18 15.01
N GLU A 142 26.47 1.68 13.81
CA GLU A 142 26.49 3.08 13.44
C GLU A 142 25.10 3.73 13.48
N THR A 143 24.06 2.94 13.12
CA THR A 143 22.69 3.46 13.07
C THR A 143 22.14 3.81 14.45
N LYS A 144 21.42 4.93 14.52
CA LYS A 144 20.67 5.36 15.72
C LYS A 144 19.20 4.91 15.69
N SER A 145 18.64 4.81 14.49
CA SER A 145 17.23 4.46 14.27
C SER A 145 17.00 2.97 14.12
N GLY A 146 17.95 2.26 13.50
CA GLY A 146 17.82 0.88 13.07
C GLY A 146 16.81 0.69 11.92
N ASP A 147 16.39 1.76 11.27
CA ASP A 147 15.48 1.74 10.13
C ASP A 147 16.22 1.23 8.89
N LEU A 148 15.83 0.06 8.38
CA LEU A 148 16.47 -0.56 7.22
C LEU A 148 16.36 0.27 5.94
N GLY A 149 15.40 1.20 5.87
CA GLY A 149 15.32 2.17 4.77
C GLY A 149 16.49 3.16 4.70
N GLU A 150 17.25 3.31 5.81
CA GLU A 150 18.47 4.15 5.88
C GLU A 150 19.76 3.35 5.55
N CYS A 151 19.65 2.05 5.27
CA CYS A 151 20.78 1.19 4.95
C CYS A 151 20.98 1.11 3.43
N ASP A 152 21.72 2.05 2.86
CA ASP A 152 21.95 2.17 1.42
C ASP A 152 22.57 0.91 0.79
N GLU A 153 23.29 0.11 1.59
CA GLU A 153 23.94 -1.10 1.13
C GLU A 153 23.03 -2.32 1.05
N LEU A 154 21.78 -2.22 1.56
CA LEU A 154 20.80 -3.28 1.58
C LEU A 154 19.68 -3.03 0.56
N PRO A 155 19.59 -3.80 -0.54
CA PRO A 155 18.48 -3.68 -1.49
C PRO A 155 17.13 -3.89 -0.79
N GLU A 156 16.11 -3.09 -1.17
CA GLU A 156 14.75 -3.18 -0.60
C GLU A 156 14.08 -4.55 -0.79
N ASP A 157 14.47 -5.28 -1.84
CA ASP A 157 13.97 -6.61 -2.18
C ASP A 157 14.87 -7.75 -1.66
N SER A 158 15.84 -7.42 -0.80
CA SER A 158 16.80 -8.40 -0.28
C SER A 158 16.11 -9.52 0.52
N LEU A 159 16.50 -10.75 0.20
CA LEU A 159 15.99 -11.96 0.87
C LEU A 159 16.39 -12.05 2.35
N ILE A 160 17.39 -11.28 2.80
CA ILE A 160 17.76 -11.26 4.22
C ILE A 160 16.83 -10.42 5.09
N ILE A 161 16.12 -9.42 4.55
CA ILE A 161 15.26 -8.52 5.33
C ILE A 161 14.30 -9.29 6.24
N PRO A 162 13.53 -10.28 5.75
CA PRO A 162 12.65 -11.06 6.61
C PRO A 162 13.35 -11.89 7.67
N THR A 163 14.64 -12.18 7.50
CA THR A 163 15.41 -12.98 8.46
C THR A 163 16.03 -12.15 9.60
N ILE A 164 16.26 -10.87 9.35
CA ILE A 164 16.85 -9.91 10.28
C ILE A 164 15.85 -8.92 10.90
N THR A 165 14.57 -9.02 10.53
CA THR A 165 13.46 -8.23 11.11
C THR A 165 12.56 -9.10 11.97
N SER A 166 11.74 -8.50 12.81
CA SER A 166 10.78 -9.25 13.64
C SER A 166 9.33 -8.98 13.23
N THR A 167 8.48 -9.95 13.52
CA THR A 167 7.01 -9.83 13.44
C THR A 167 6.41 -9.81 14.85
N ASN A 168 5.10 -9.58 14.98
CA ASN A 168 4.44 -9.72 16.28
C ASN A 168 4.52 -11.15 16.80
N ASP A 169 4.47 -12.13 15.88
CA ASP A 169 4.42 -13.55 16.23
C ASP A 169 5.79 -14.12 16.68
N ASN A 170 6.92 -13.50 16.25
CA ASN A 170 8.27 -14.03 16.52
C ASN A 170 9.15 -13.13 17.42
N CYS A 171 8.61 -12.05 17.96
CA CYS A 171 9.32 -11.15 18.85
C CYS A 171 9.24 -11.63 20.31
N LEU A 172 10.38 -11.74 20.98
CA LEU A 172 10.47 -12.15 22.39
C LEU A 172 10.01 -11.06 23.39
N GLY A 173 9.62 -9.87 22.91
CA GLY A 173 9.13 -8.81 23.77
C GLY A 173 10.15 -8.35 24.80
N LYS A 174 9.72 -8.19 26.06
CA LYS A 174 10.56 -7.76 27.19
C LYS A 174 11.62 -8.80 27.59
N GLU A 175 11.39 -10.05 27.26
CA GLU A 175 12.30 -11.17 27.56
C GLU A 175 13.45 -11.29 26.55
N CYS A 176 13.47 -10.42 25.50
CA CYS A 176 14.51 -10.45 24.49
C CYS A 176 15.87 -10.04 25.08
N PRO A 177 16.96 -10.81 24.86
CA PRO A 177 18.30 -10.45 25.32
C PRO A 177 18.77 -9.05 24.86
N SER A 178 18.31 -8.64 23.65
CA SER A 178 18.61 -7.34 23.08
C SER A 178 17.54 -6.28 23.36
N TYR A 179 16.67 -6.44 24.35
CA TYR A 179 15.54 -5.53 24.59
C TYR A 179 15.96 -4.08 24.88
N VAL A 180 17.03 -3.88 25.63
CA VAL A 180 17.54 -2.55 25.99
C VAL A 180 17.96 -1.77 24.74
N ASP A 181 18.57 -2.45 23.77
CA ASP A 181 19.04 -1.86 22.52
C ASP A 181 18.05 -1.94 21.37
N CYS A 182 16.89 -2.56 21.58
CA CYS A 182 15.87 -2.79 20.59
C CYS A 182 15.41 -1.48 19.91
N PHE A 183 15.66 -1.36 18.61
CA PHE A 183 15.29 -0.18 17.80
C PHE A 183 13.78 0.06 17.78
N VAL A 184 12.98 -0.98 17.68
CA VAL A 184 11.50 -0.87 17.73
C VAL A 184 11.05 -0.29 19.08
N SER A 185 11.63 -0.76 20.20
CA SER A 185 11.31 -0.26 21.53
C SER A 185 11.72 1.21 21.71
N LYS A 186 12.89 1.58 21.20
CA LYS A 186 13.38 2.99 21.20
C LYS A 186 12.47 3.89 20.35
N ALA A 187 12.09 3.45 19.14
CA ALA A 187 11.20 4.20 18.25
C ALA A 187 9.81 4.41 18.87
N ARG A 188 9.24 3.37 19.50
CA ARG A 188 7.95 3.47 20.19
C ARG A 188 7.98 4.44 21.37
N ARG A 189 9.01 4.37 22.22
CA ARG A 189 9.16 5.32 23.33
C ARG A 189 9.22 6.76 22.81
N LYS A 190 10.03 7.01 21.77
CA LYS A 190 10.12 8.33 21.14
C LYS A 190 8.77 8.80 20.61
N ALA A 191 7.97 7.90 20.00
CA ALA A 191 6.63 8.23 19.50
C ALA A 191 5.64 8.52 20.65
N MET A 192 5.72 7.80 21.77
CA MET A 192 4.84 8.02 22.94
C MET A 192 5.06 9.41 23.58
N ASP A 193 6.29 9.91 23.54
CA ASP A 193 6.67 11.22 24.11
C ASP A 193 6.46 12.38 23.10
N ALA A 194 6.10 12.09 21.84
CA ALA A 194 5.97 13.10 20.81
C ALA A 194 4.60 13.79 20.80
N ASP A 195 4.59 15.05 20.35
CA ASP A 195 3.39 15.85 20.12
C ASP A 195 2.80 15.58 18.74
N VAL A 196 3.66 15.26 17.75
CA VAL A 196 3.26 14.88 16.39
C VAL A 196 3.90 13.54 16.04
N VAL A 197 3.08 12.58 15.68
CA VAL A 197 3.54 11.25 15.25
C VAL A 197 3.11 10.97 13.82
N VAL A 198 4.08 10.67 12.96
CA VAL A 198 3.82 10.24 11.58
C VAL A 198 3.88 8.71 11.51
N VAL A 199 2.79 8.12 11.05
CA VAL A 199 2.64 6.67 10.85
C VAL A 199 2.14 6.37 9.43
N ASN A 200 2.06 5.11 9.05
CA ASN A 200 1.29 4.71 7.88
C ASN A 200 -0.06 4.08 8.29
N HIS A 201 -0.99 3.97 7.34
CA HIS A 201 -2.31 3.39 7.58
C HIS A 201 -2.25 1.98 8.16
N HIS A 202 -1.29 1.17 7.70
CA HIS A 202 -1.10 -0.18 8.21
C HIS A 202 -0.78 -0.21 9.71
N LEU A 203 0.11 0.67 10.17
CA LEU A 203 0.47 0.72 11.60
C LEU A 203 -0.67 1.29 12.44
N PHE A 204 -1.37 2.31 11.93
CA PHE A 204 -2.54 2.88 12.61
C PHE A 204 -3.64 1.84 12.81
N LEU A 205 -3.99 1.11 11.75
CA LEU A 205 -5.04 0.08 11.80
C LEU A 205 -4.61 -1.15 12.61
N ALA A 206 -3.31 -1.49 12.61
CA ALA A 206 -2.77 -2.51 13.50
C ALA A 206 -2.92 -2.14 14.97
N ASP A 207 -2.71 -0.86 15.34
CA ASP A 207 -2.95 -0.35 16.69
C ASP A 207 -4.43 -0.45 17.08
N LEU A 208 -5.33 -0.06 16.18
CA LEU A 208 -6.78 -0.19 16.42
C LEU A 208 -7.18 -1.65 16.66
N ALA A 209 -6.71 -2.58 15.85
CA ALA A 209 -7.01 -4.00 15.98
C ALA A 209 -6.45 -4.62 17.28
N ILE A 210 -5.29 -4.17 17.75
CA ILE A 210 -4.70 -4.63 19.03
C ILE A 210 -5.48 -4.06 20.21
N LYS A 211 -5.88 -2.80 20.16
CA LYS A 211 -6.67 -2.15 21.22
C LYS A 211 -8.06 -2.80 21.38
N GLU A 212 -8.65 -3.31 20.29
CA GLU A 212 -9.90 -4.11 20.33
C GLU A 212 -9.74 -5.36 21.23
N THR A 213 -8.54 -5.96 21.26
CA THR A 213 -8.25 -7.12 22.12
C THR A 213 -7.88 -6.78 23.56
N GLY A 214 -7.75 -5.51 23.90
CA GLY A 214 -7.38 -5.03 25.23
C GLY A 214 -5.90 -5.17 25.60
N PHE A 215 -5.03 -5.58 24.70
CA PHE A 215 -3.62 -5.82 24.96
C PHE A 215 -2.69 -4.86 24.19
N GLY A 216 -2.25 -3.80 24.85
CA GLY A 216 -1.13 -2.97 24.43
C GLY A 216 -1.49 -1.81 23.48
N GLU A 217 -0.53 -0.89 23.35
CA GLU A 217 -0.59 0.26 22.48
C GLU A 217 0.65 0.29 21.58
N LEU A 218 0.46 0.54 20.28
CA LEU A 218 1.56 0.74 19.34
C LEU A 218 1.86 2.22 19.14
N ILE A 219 0.80 3.05 19.11
CA ILE A 219 0.86 4.50 18.92
C ILE A 219 0.20 5.21 20.12
N PRO A 220 0.66 6.44 20.46
CA PRO A 220 0.10 7.21 21.58
C PRO A 220 -1.36 7.60 21.35
N GLU A 221 -2.02 8.01 22.41
CA GLU A 221 -3.30 8.71 22.29
C GLU A 221 -3.09 10.09 21.67
N ALA A 222 -4.06 10.53 20.90
CA ALA A 222 -4.06 11.84 20.25
C ALA A 222 -5.46 12.45 20.22
N GLU A 223 -5.51 13.75 19.97
CA GLU A 223 -6.77 14.52 19.83
C GLU A 223 -7.08 14.85 18.38
N VAL A 224 -6.08 14.75 17.49
CA VAL A 224 -6.21 15.04 16.05
C VAL A 224 -5.66 13.87 15.25
N PHE A 225 -6.49 13.27 14.43
CA PHE A 225 -6.15 12.18 13.53
C PHE A 225 -6.31 12.65 12.08
N ILE A 226 -5.23 12.64 11.32
CA ILE A 226 -5.20 13.04 9.92
C ILE A 226 -4.83 11.84 9.06
N PHE A 227 -5.65 11.54 8.06
CA PHE A 227 -5.43 10.45 7.11
C PHE A 227 -5.21 11.04 5.73
N ASP A 228 -3.97 11.01 5.27
CA ASP A 228 -3.61 11.42 3.92
C ASP A 228 -3.57 10.20 2.99
N GLU A 229 -4.07 10.35 1.77
CA GLU A 229 -4.41 9.26 0.85
C GLU A 229 -5.44 8.27 1.45
N ALA A 230 -6.46 8.84 2.10
CA ALA A 230 -7.48 8.11 2.86
C ALA A 230 -8.30 7.12 2.02
N HIS A 231 -8.30 7.23 0.69
CA HIS A 231 -8.95 6.28 -0.22
C HIS A 231 -8.51 4.83 -0.01
N GLN A 232 -7.30 4.60 0.53
CA GLN A 232 -6.77 3.26 0.79
C GLN A 232 -7.30 2.65 2.09
N LEU A 233 -7.81 3.46 3.02
CA LEU A 233 -8.21 3.01 4.35
C LEU A 233 -9.23 1.85 4.35
N PRO A 234 -10.31 1.87 3.52
CA PRO A 234 -11.31 0.81 3.57
C PRO A 234 -10.74 -0.58 3.29
N ASP A 235 -9.83 -0.69 2.33
CA ASP A 235 -9.24 -1.98 1.95
C ASP A 235 -8.16 -2.42 2.94
N ILE A 236 -7.35 -1.50 3.46
CA ILE A 236 -6.37 -1.79 4.51
C ILE A 236 -7.10 -2.17 5.80
N ALA A 237 -8.16 -1.47 6.20
CA ALA A 237 -8.96 -1.80 7.37
C ALA A 237 -9.55 -3.22 7.29
N SER A 238 -10.05 -3.62 6.12
CA SER A 238 -10.56 -4.98 5.90
C SER A 238 -9.49 -6.06 6.14
N GLN A 239 -8.21 -5.77 5.89
CA GLN A 239 -7.11 -6.69 6.18
C GLN A 239 -6.83 -6.80 7.68
N TYR A 240 -6.83 -5.69 8.41
CA TYR A 240 -6.50 -5.66 9.85
C TYR A 240 -7.63 -6.17 10.75
N PHE A 241 -8.88 -5.91 10.40
CA PHE A 241 -10.04 -6.50 11.07
C PHE A 241 -10.35 -7.93 10.60
N GLY A 242 -9.60 -8.42 9.60
CA GLY A 242 -9.58 -9.79 9.15
C GLY A 242 -8.58 -10.66 9.91
N GLN A 243 -8.48 -11.91 9.51
CA GLN A 243 -7.48 -12.86 10.01
C GLN A 243 -6.80 -13.55 8.84
N SER A 244 -5.53 -13.86 9.03
CA SER A 244 -4.79 -14.65 8.04
C SER A 244 -3.81 -15.60 8.71
N VAL A 245 -3.52 -16.69 8.00
CA VAL A 245 -2.47 -17.65 8.35
C VAL A 245 -1.73 -18.04 7.08
N SER A 246 -0.40 -18.13 7.16
CA SER A 246 0.43 -18.46 5.99
C SER A 246 1.38 -19.61 6.25
N SER A 247 1.75 -20.32 5.17
CA SER A 247 2.79 -21.34 5.23
C SER A 247 4.14 -20.80 5.70
N ARG A 248 4.41 -19.51 5.47
CA ARG A 248 5.61 -18.84 5.94
C ARG A 248 5.67 -18.82 7.48
N GLN A 249 4.55 -18.50 8.16
CA GLN A 249 4.49 -18.53 9.63
C GLN A 249 4.77 -19.94 10.18
N VAL A 250 4.26 -20.99 9.51
CA VAL A 250 4.53 -22.39 9.86
C VAL A 250 6.00 -22.74 9.67
N GLN A 251 6.62 -22.32 8.57
CA GLN A 251 8.04 -22.58 8.29
C GLN A 251 8.97 -21.81 9.24
N GLU A 252 8.64 -20.56 9.58
CA GLU A 252 9.39 -19.81 10.60
C GLU A 252 9.29 -20.47 11.98
N LEU A 253 8.10 -20.97 12.36
CA LEU A 253 7.93 -21.75 13.57
C LEU A 253 8.80 -23.02 13.57
N ALA A 254 8.78 -23.77 12.48
CA ALA A 254 9.61 -24.98 12.31
C ALA A 254 11.11 -24.69 12.47
N LYS A 255 11.56 -23.58 11.86
CA LYS A 255 12.95 -23.13 11.96
C LYS A 255 13.34 -22.71 13.40
N ASP A 256 12.50 -21.97 14.10
CA ASP A 256 12.78 -21.58 15.49
C ASP A 256 12.82 -22.81 16.41
N ILE A 257 11.98 -23.82 16.19
CA ILE A 257 12.01 -25.11 16.92
C ILE A 257 13.32 -25.85 16.65
N GLU A 258 13.78 -25.89 15.40
CA GLU A 258 15.05 -26.52 15.04
C GLU A 258 16.25 -25.82 15.70
N ILE A 259 16.25 -24.48 15.73
CA ILE A 259 17.28 -23.71 16.42
C ILE A 259 17.27 -24.05 17.92
N GLY A 260 16.11 -24.01 18.58
CA GLY A 260 15.97 -24.36 20.00
C GLY A 260 16.44 -25.79 20.30
N TYR A 261 16.15 -26.75 19.40
CA TYR A 261 16.69 -28.10 19.51
C TYR A 261 18.23 -28.12 19.46
N ARG A 262 18.82 -27.45 18.47
CA ARG A 262 20.29 -27.48 18.26
C ARG A 262 21.05 -26.74 19.34
N THR A 263 20.47 -25.69 19.94
CA THR A 263 21.17 -24.86 20.92
C THR A 263 20.92 -25.27 22.35
N GLU A 264 19.67 -25.58 22.73
CA GLU A 264 19.26 -25.63 24.14
C GLU A 264 18.58 -26.95 24.56
N ALA A 265 18.09 -27.77 23.60
CA ALA A 265 17.33 -28.99 23.88
C ALA A 265 17.76 -30.20 23.02
N LYS A 266 19.09 -30.43 22.86
CA LYS A 266 19.64 -31.49 22.01
C LYS A 266 19.23 -32.90 22.45
N ASP A 267 18.84 -33.08 23.69
CA ASP A 267 18.33 -34.33 24.27
C ASP A 267 16.93 -34.68 23.74
N MET A 268 16.16 -33.69 23.26
CA MET A 268 14.77 -33.84 22.79
C MET A 268 14.70 -34.06 21.27
N ARG A 269 15.13 -35.23 20.78
CA ARG A 269 15.13 -35.55 19.33
C ARG A 269 13.76 -35.40 18.65
N GLN A 270 12.67 -35.39 19.41
CA GLN A 270 11.33 -35.19 18.86
C GLN A 270 11.15 -33.77 18.29
N LEU A 271 11.85 -32.75 18.81
CA LEU A 271 11.82 -31.40 18.28
C LEU A 271 12.29 -31.31 16.83
N GLN A 272 13.32 -32.09 16.45
CA GLN A 272 13.76 -32.17 15.06
C GLN A 272 12.65 -32.72 14.16
N LYS A 273 11.98 -33.81 14.59
CA LYS A 273 10.86 -34.39 13.83
C LYS A 273 9.68 -33.42 13.69
N VAL A 274 9.48 -32.55 14.67
CA VAL A 274 8.45 -31.50 14.61
C VAL A 274 8.77 -30.53 13.48
N GLY A 275 9.99 -29.99 13.41
CA GLY A 275 10.41 -29.08 12.35
C GLY A 275 10.21 -29.65 10.94
N ASP A 276 10.66 -30.90 10.75
CA ASP A 276 10.54 -31.62 9.47
C ASP A 276 9.05 -31.78 9.06
N LYS A 277 8.21 -32.26 9.99
CA LYS A 277 6.77 -32.47 9.71
C LYS A 277 6.02 -31.18 9.38
N LEU A 278 6.26 -30.10 10.13
CA LEU A 278 5.64 -28.80 9.89
C LEU A 278 6.02 -28.27 8.50
N THR A 279 7.30 -28.34 8.17
CA THR A 279 7.80 -27.88 6.86
C THR A 279 7.20 -28.69 5.73
N GLN A 280 7.21 -30.02 5.84
CA GLN A 280 6.66 -30.92 4.84
C GLN A 280 5.16 -30.72 4.62
N SER A 281 4.36 -30.70 5.69
CA SER A 281 2.90 -30.55 5.58
C SER A 281 2.49 -29.19 5.01
N ALA A 282 3.24 -28.11 5.33
CA ALA A 282 3.00 -26.80 4.73
C ALA A 282 3.33 -26.79 3.23
N MET A 283 4.40 -27.48 2.80
CA MET A 283 4.77 -27.61 1.39
C MET A 283 3.76 -28.46 0.60
N GLU A 284 3.29 -29.57 1.16
CA GLU A 284 2.30 -30.44 0.53
C GLU A 284 0.96 -29.71 0.33
N LEU A 285 0.50 -28.95 1.33
CA LEU A 285 -0.70 -28.10 1.18
C LEU A 285 -0.49 -27.04 0.10
N ARG A 286 0.72 -26.41 0.03
CA ARG A 286 1.01 -25.43 -1.02
C ARG A 286 0.89 -26.02 -2.43
N ILE A 287 1.36 -27.24 -2.63
CA ILE A 287 1.34 -27.92 -3.94
C ILE A 287 -0.10 -28.18 -4.40
N VAL A 288 -0.97 -28.68 -3.52
CA VAL A 288 -2.36 -28.99 -3.89
C VAL A 288 -3.26 -27.77 -4.09
N LEU A 289 -2.81 -26.58 -3.66
CA LEU A 289 -3.51 -25.30 -3.89
C LEU A 289 -3.32 -24.74 -5.32
N GLY A 290 -2.50 -25.40 -6.16
CA GLY A 290 -2.43 -25.09 -7.60
C GLY A 290 -1.34 -24.08 -7.98
N GLU A 291 -1.58 -23.37 -9.08
CA GLU A 291 -0.59 -22.50 -9.72
C GLU A 291 -0.13 -21.33 -8.85
N PRO A 292 1.13 -20.87 -9.00
CA PRO A 292 1.61 -19.67 -8.34
C PRO A 292 0.92 -18.40 -8.84
N GLY A 293 0.71 -17.43 -7.91
CA GLY A 293 0.07 -16.15 -8.24
C GLY A 293 -1.44 -16.22 -8.39
N PHE A 294 -2.04 -17.34 -7.98
CA PHE A 294 -3.49 -17.55 -8.01
C PHE A 294 -4.14 -17.02 -6.73
N ARG A 295 -5.34 -16.46 -6.88
CA ARG A 295 -6.28 -16.15 -5.80
C ARG A 295 -7.55 -16.95 -5.98
N GLY A 296 -8.00 -17.66 -4.95
CA GLY A 296 -9.15 -18.54 -5.04
C GLY A 296 -10.11 -18.45 -3.86
N ASN A 297 -11.33 -18.93 -4.09
CA ASN A 297 -12.32 -19.07 -3.04
C ASN A 297 -11.94 -20.26 -2.13
N TRP A 298 -11.77 -19.99 -0.84
CA TRP A 298 -11.35 -21.00 0.12
C TRP A 298 -12.45 -22.04 0.41
N ARG A 299 -13.74 -21.64 0.39
CA ARG A 299 -14.86 -22.57 0.56
C ARG A 299 -14.87 -23.62 -0.57
N GLU A 300 -14.61 -23.20 -1.79
CA GLU A 300 -14.50 -24.10 -2.94
C GLU A 300 -13.26 -25.00 -2.82
N ALA A 301 -12.12 -24.46 -2.43
CA ALA A 301 -10.90 -25.23 -2.24
C ALA A 301 -11.05 -26.31 -1.17
N LEU A 302 -11.71 -26.01 -0.04
CA LEU A 302 -11.97 -26.97 1.03
C LEU A 302 -12.83 -28.16 0.58
N SER A 303 -13.68 -27.99 -0.44
CA SER A 303 -14.48 -29.10 -0.99
C SER A 303 -13.65 -30.11 -1.78
N SER A 304 -12.40 -29.77 -2.14
CA SER A 304 -11.47 -30.68 -2.80
C SER A 304 -10.89 -31.70 -1.79
N PRO A 305 -11.03 -33.00 -2.04
CA PRO A 305 -10.51 -34.04 -1.13
C PRO A 305 -8.99 -33.96 -0.91
N SER A 306 -8.22 -33.50 -1.91
CA SER A 306 -6.77 -33.33 -1.79
C SER A 306 -6.42 -32.18 -0.83
N VAL A 307 -7.08 -31.04 -0.95
CA VAL A 307 -6.88 -29.88 -0.06
C VAL A 307 -7.30 -30.22 1.36
N ALA A 308 -8.47 -30.83 1.56
CA ALA A 308 -8.98 -31.22 2.87
C ALA A 308 -8.01 -32.21 3.58
N ARG A 309 -7.45 -33.16 2.85
CA ARG A 309 -6.47 -34.14 3.38
C ARG A 309 -5.17 -33.47 3.82
N GLU A 310 -4.56 -32.63 2.96
CA GLU A 310 -3.30 -31.98 3.30
C GLU A 310 -3.45 -30.93 4.40
N LEU A 311 -4.61 -30.27 4.47
CA LEU A 311 -4.96 -29.39 5.57
C LEU A 311 -5.09 -30.16 6.90
N SER A 312 -5.72 -31.36 6.88
CA SER A 312 -5.77 -32.25 8.07
C SER A 312 -4.37 -32.63 8.54
N ARG A 313 -3.46 -33.00 7.61
CA ARG A 313 -2.07 -33.32 7.92
C ARG A 313 -1.34 -32.13 8.55
N LEU A 314 -1.55 -30.93 8.04
CA LEU A 314 -0.97 -29.72 8.64
C LEU A 314 -1.48 -29.52 10.08
N ARG A 315 -2.77 -29.71 10.32
CA ARG A 315 -3.36 -29.62 11.67
C ARG A 315 -2.77 -30.65 12.61
N GLU A 316 -2.67 -31.92 12.18
CA GLU A 316 -2.04 -33.00 12.94
C GLU A 316 -0.56 -32.72 13.24
N SER A 317 0.16 -32.10 12.29
CA SER A 317 1.56 -31.69 12.50
C SER A 317 1.67 -30.58 13.54
N LEU A 318 0.71 -29.64 13.58
CA LEU A 318 0.66 -28.60 14.61
C LEU A 318 0.27 -29.16 15.98
N ASP A 319 -0.68 -30.11 16.05
CA ASP A 319 -1.02 -30.79 17.29
C ASP A 319 0.19 -31.53 17.87
N PHE A 320 0.92 -32.28 17.02
CA PHE A 320 2.16 -32.92 17.42
C PHE A 320 3.23 -31.93 17.88
N ALA A 321 3.34 -30.77 17.21
CA ALA A 321 4.26 -29.72 17.61
C ALA A 321 3.91 -29.16 19.00
N ILE A 322 2.65 -28.89 19.27
CA ILE A 322 2.16 -28.38 20.55
C ILE A 322 2.45 -29.39 21.66
N ASP A 323 2.17 -30.67 21.46
CA ASP A 323 2.42 -31.71 22.45
C ASP A 323 3.92 -31.85 22.80
N VAL A 324 4.81 -31.82 21.79
CA VAL A 324 6.25 -31.91 22.01
C VAL A 324 6.80 -30.63 22.66
N LEU A 325 6.36 -29.45 22.22
CA LEU A 325 6.77 -28.16 22.79
C LEU A 325 6.31 -28.02 24.25
N LYS A 326 5.14 -28.54 24.59
CA LYS A 326 4.63 -28.56 25.97
C LYS A 326 5.59 -29.29 26.92
N LEU A 327 6.27 -30.32 26.45
CA LEU A 327 7.29 -31.05 27.23
C LEU A 327 8.61 -30.28 27.33
N ALA A 328 8.82 -29.29 26.47
CA ALA A 328 10.03 -28.46 26.45
C ALA A 328 9.86 -27.13 27.20
N LEU A 329 8.68 -26.84 27.73
CA LEU A 329 8.41 -25.58 28.45
C LEU A 329 9.39 -25.35 29.61
N GLY A 330 9.84 -24.10 29.74
CA GLY A 330 10.80 -23.66 30.75
C GLY A 330 12.25 -24.01 30.48
N ARG A 331 12.56 -24.71 29.38
CA ARG A 331 13.95 -25.00 28.97
C ARG A 331 14.60 -23.85 28.22
N SER A 332 13.81 -23.10 27.45
CA SER A 332 14.30 -22.05 26.60
C SER A 332 13.17 -21.07 26.26
N GLN A 333 13.47 -19.78 26.36
CA GLN A 333 12.54 -18.73 25.97
C GLN A 333 12.09 -18.87 24.50
N LEU A 334 12.99 -19.35 23.63
CA LEU A 334 12.67 -19.59 22.22
C LEU A 334 11.62 -20.68 22.07
N LEU A 335 11.75 -21.80 22.80
CA LEU A 335 10.81 -22.91 22.75
C LEU A 335 9.48 -22.58 23.42
N ASP A 336 9.49 -21.78 24.50
CA ASP A 336 8.28 -21.29 25.15
C ASP A 336 7.47 -20.37 24.18
N THR A 337 8.15 -19.45 23.51
CA THR A 337 7.53 -18.61 22.47
C THR A 337 7.05 -19.46 21.26
N ALA A 338 7.79 -20.49 20.87
CA ALA A 338 7.37 -21.41 19.82
C ALA A 338 6.09 -22.17 20.20
N PHE A 339 5.93 -22.56 21.47
CA PHE A 339 4.69 -23.17 21.97
C PHE A 339 3.48 -22.24 21.84
N GLU A 340 3.61 -20.99 22.25
CA GLU A 340 2.54 -19.98 22.12
C GLU A 340 2.19 -19.74 20.65
N ARG A 341 3.19 -19.62 19.77
CA ARG A 341 3.00 -19.46 18.33
C ARG A 341 2.32 -20.64 17.67
N ALA A 342 2.69 -21.87 18.06
CA ALA A 342 2.05 -23.07 17.55
C ALA A 342 0.55 -23.10 17.86
N ASN A 343 0.17 -22.76 19.10
CA ASN A 343 -1.23 -22.63 19.50
C ASN A 343 -1.97 -21.52 18.73
N LEU A 344 -1.33 -20.36 18.53
CA LEU A 344 -1.91 -19.26 17.77
C LEU A 344 -2.15 -19.63 16.31
N ILE A 345 -1.16 -20.24 15.65
CA ILE A 345 -1.26 -20.67 14.24
C ILE A 345 -2.37 -21.72 14.11
N LYS A 346 -2.40 -22.72 15.02
CA LYS A 346 -3.45 -23.72 15.03
C LYS A 346 -4.84 -23.10 15.19
N GLY A 347 -5.02 -22.21 16.14
CA GLY A 347 -6.30 -21.52 16.35
C GLY A 347 -6.75 -20.71 15.13
N ARG A 348 -5.81 -20.08 14.38
CA ARG A 348 -6.11 -19.40 13.12
C ARG A 348 -6.52 -20.38 12.01
N ILE A 349 -5.84 -21.52 11.89
CA ILE A 349 -6.19 -22.56 10.92
C ILE A 349 -7.58 -23.14 11.25
N ASP A 350 -7.88 -23.42 12.51
CA ASP A 350 -9.19 -23.93 12.91
C ASP A 350 -10.32 -22.94 12.55
N ARG A 351 -10.09 -21.62 12.73
CA ARG A 351 -11.05 -20.59 12.31
C ARG A 351 -11.23 -20.50 10.80
N VAL A 352 -10.15 -20.64 10.02
CA VAL A 352 -10.24 -20.65 8.55
C VAL A 352 -10.99 -21.89 8.05
N CYS A 353 -11.00 -22.99 8.81
CA CYS A 353 -11.78 -24.17 8.50
C CYS A 353 -13.29 -23.98 8.78
N ASP A 354 -13.68 -23.07 9.69
CA ASP A 354 -15.07 -22.72 9.94
C ASP A 354 -15.57 -21.67 8.95
N VAL A 355 -15.99 -22.14 7.79
CA VAL A 355 -16.49 -21.29 6.70
C VAL A 355 -17.99 -20.98 6.81
N SER A 356 -18.62 -21.30 7.94
CA SER A 356 -20.06 -21.10 8.18
C SER A 356 -20.43 -19.67 8.56
N ILE A 357 -19.47 -18.89 9.08
CA ILE A 357 -19.69 -17.54 9.57
C ILE A 357 -20.01 -16.61 8.40
N THR A 358 -21.16 -15.93 8.47
CA THR A 358 -21.60 -14.94 7.47
C THR A 358 -20.91 -13.59 7.66
N GLY A 359 -20.96 -12.73 6.62
CA GLY A 359 -20.33 -11.40 6.68
C GLY A 359 -18.80 -11.40 6.43
N TYR A 360 -18.23 -12.54 6.07
CA TYR A 360 -16.80 -12.67 5.75
C TYR A 360 -16.59 -13.33 4.38
N SER A 361 -15.53 -12.89 3.70
CA SER A 361 -14.97 -13.57 2.54
C SER A 361 -13.87 -14.51 2.99
N TYR A 362 -13.91 -15.76 2.55
CA TYR A 362 -12.90 -16.78 2.77
C TYR A 362 -12.15 -17.01 1.47
N TRP A 363 -10.89 -16.68 1.43
CA TRP A 363 -10.09 -16.78 0.22
C TRP A 363 -8.64 -17.16 0.52
N TYR A 364 -7.90 -17.56 -0.50
CA TYR A 364 -6.48 -17.87 -0.39
C TYR A 364 -5.71 -17.29 -1.57
N ASP A 365 -4.43 -17.06 -1.36
CA ASP A 365 -3.46 -16.75 -2.40
C ASP A 365 -2.25 -17.67 -2.34
N THR A 366 -1.58 -17.79 -3.49
CA THR A 366 -0.40 -18.62 -3.67
C THR A 366 0.74 -17.85 -4.29
N THR A 367 1.95 -18.13 -3.81
CA THR A 367 3.21 -17.73 -4.44
C THR A 367 3.97 -18.99 -4.87
N PRO A 368 5.11 -18.94 -5.56
CA PRO A 368 5.89 -20.13 -5.89
C PRO A 368 6.21 -21.03 -4.67
N ARG A 369 6.43 -20.44 -3.51
CA ARG A 369 6.87 -21.16 -2.30
C ARG A 369 5.86 -21.17 -1.15
N HIS A 370 4.89 -20.23 -1.15
CA HIS A 370 4.02 -20.01 0.00
C HIS A 370 2.56 -19.94 -0.41
N PHE A 371 1.70 -20.15 0.57
CA PHE A 371 0.28 -19.81 0.51
C PHE A 371 -0.10 -18.95 1.70
N SER A 372 -1.20 -18.22 1.55
CA SER A 372 -1.88 -17.54 2.66
C SER A 372 -3.38 -17.85 2.60
N LEU A 373 -3.98 -18.08 3.76
CA LEU A 373 -5.43 -18.27 3.93
C LEU A 373 -5.98 -17.06 4.65
N HIS A 374 -7.10 -16.53 4.19
CA HIS A 374 -7.65 -15.27 4.66
C HIS A 374 -9.12 -15.38 5.04
N ILE A 375 -9.49 -14.72 6.13
CA ILE A 375 -10.86 -14.41 6.54
C ILE A 375 -10.98 -12.89 6.54
N THR A 376 -11.66 -12.31 5.56
CA THR A 376 -11.77 -10.87 5.38
C THR A 376 -13.21 -10.42 5.62
N PRO A 377 -13.48 -9.48 6.54
CA PRO A 377 -14.81 -8.95 6.74
C PRO A 377 -15.29 -8.21 5.48
N LEU A 378 -16.53 -8.38 5.09
CA LEU A 378 -17.13 -7.70 3.94
C LEU A 378 -17.44 -6.23 4.23
N SER A 379 -17.68 -5.90 5.48
CA SER A 379 -17.83 -4.54 5.99
C SER A 379 -16.97 -4.35 7.23
N VAL A 380 -16.31 -3.21 7.32
CA VAL A 380 -15.59 -2.76 8.52
C VAL A 380 -16.25 -1.54 9.16
N ALA A 381 -17.37 -1.11 8.59
CA ALA A 381 -18.06 0.13 8.95
C ALA A 381 -18.38 0.21 10.45
N ASP A 382 -19.02 -0.81 11.00
CA ASP A 382 -19.44 -0.81 12.41
C ASP A 382 -18.23 -0.79 13.35
N LYS A 383 -17.22 -1.62 13.07
CA LYS A 383 -15.99 -1.68 13.87
C LYS A 383 -15.19 -0.39 13.82
N PHE A 384 -15.04 0.18 12.64
CA PHE A 384 -14.29 1.43 12.49
C PHE A 384 -15.03 2.60 13.12
N HIS A 385 -16.36 2.64 12.97
CA HIS A 385 -17.22 3.63 13.63
C HIS A 385 -17.11 3.57 15.15
N GLU A 386 -17.19 2.36 15.75
CA GLU A 386 -17.01 2.15 17.19
C GLU A 386 -15.67 2.70 17.68
N GLN A 387 -14.58 2.47 16.94
CA GLN A 387 -13.27 3.00 17.29
C GLN A 387 -13.20 4.53 17.24
N ILE A 388 -13.91 5.16 16.30
CA ILE A 388 -14.02 6.62 16.24
C ILE A 388 -14.79 7.17 17.44
N GLU A 389 -15.90 6.54 17.81
CA GLU A 389 -16.72 6.97 18.95
C GLU A 389 -16.00 6.79 20.30
N LEU A 390 -15.18 5.73 20.43
CA LEU A 390 -14.38 5.49 21.63
C LEU A 390 -13.25 6.52 21.82
N LYS A 391 -12.71 7.05 20.71
CA LYS A 391 -11.63 8.04 20.73
C LYS A 391 -12.18 9.43 20.48
N GLN A 392 -12.40 10.19 21.53
CA GLN A 392 -12.75 11.60 21.40
C GLN A 392 -11.65 12.36 20.65
N GLY A 393 -12.00 13.07 19.57
CA GLY A 393 -11.02 13.81 18.79
C GLY A 393 -11.55 14.25 17.44
N SER A 394 -10.67 14.86 16.67
CA SER A 394 -10.93 15.33 15.32
C SER A 394 -10.41 14.33 14.30
N TRP A 395 -11.25 13.91 13.35
CA TRP A 395 -10.92 12.90 12.36
C TRP A 395 -10.98 13.52 10.96
N ILE A 396 -9.84 13.68 10.32
CA ILE A 396 -9.69 14.38 9.06
C ILE A 396 -9.21 13.37 8.01
N PHE A 397 -10.05 13.14 7.00
CA PHE A 397 -9.77 12.24 5.89
C PHE A 397 -9.57 13.04 4.62
N THR A 398 -8.41 12.93 4.01
CA THR A 398 -8.10 13.65 2.78
C THR A 398 -7.41 12.75 1.75
N SER A 399 -7.74 13.00 0.49
CA SER A 399 -7.09 12.37 -0.67
C SER A 399 -7.35 13.21 -1.92
N ALA A 400 -6.65 12.89 -3.01
CA ALA A 400 -6.98 13.42 -4.33
C ALA A 400 -8.22 12.74 -4.94
N THR A 401 -8.64 11.59 -4.40
CA THR A 401 -9.67 10.73 -5.00
C THR A 401 -10.49 10.04 -3.89
N LEU A 402 -11.62 10.60 -3.50
CA LEU A 402 -12.56 10.05 -2.51
C LEU A 402 -13.99 9.99 -3.03
N ALA A 403 -14.36 10.97 -3.85
CA ALA A 403 -15.70 11.12 -4.37
C ALA A 403 -15.85 10.54 -5.78
N VAL A 404 -17.04 10.05 -6.08
CA VAL A 404 -17.49 9.66 -7.41
C VAL A 404 -18.58 10.65 -7.81
N ASN A 405 -18.30 11.51 -8.80
CA ASN A 405 -19.21 12.58 -9.23
C ASN A 405 -19.70 13.45 -8.04
N ASP A 406 -18.74 13.91 -7.18
CA ASP A 406 -18.96 14.68 -5.94
C ASP A 406 -19.74 13.95 -4.83
N ASP A 407 -20.03 12.67 -4.99
CA ASP A 407 -20.65 11.83 -3.96
C ASP A 407 -19.59 11.06 -3.17
N PHE A 408 -19.54 11.27 -1.86
CA PHE A 408 -18.62 10.62 -0.92
C PHE A 408 -19.22 9.35 -0.28
N SER A 409 -20.44 8.97 -0.62
CA SER A 409 -21.16 7.89 0.04
C SER A 409 -20.41 6.55 -0.02
N HIS A 410 -19.76 6.26 -1.15
CA HIS A 410 -18.96 5.05 -1.30
C HIS A 410 -17.84 4.96 -0.25
N PHE A 411 -17.10 6.03 -0.04
CA PHE A 411 -16.01 6.09 0.95
C PHE A 411 -16.55 6.06 2.38
N THR A 412 -17.54 6.94 2.68
CA THR A 412 -18.06 7.08 4.04
C THR A 412 -18.81 5.85 4.53
N HIS A 413 -19.60 5.19 3.68
CA HIS A 413 -20.31 3.96 4.05
C HIS A 413 -19.35 2.79 4.30
N ARG A 414 -18.28 2.67 3.52
CA ARG A 414 -17.30 1.59 3.71
C ARG A 414 -16.60 1.64 5.08
N LEU A 415 -16.42 2.83 5.64
CA LEU A 415 -15.78 3.06 6.94
C LEU A 415 -16.76 3.41 8.07
N GLY A 416 -18.08 3.49 7.79
CA GLY A 416 -19.08 3.88 8.78
C GLY A 416 -18.93 5.31 9.28
N LEU A 417 -18.39 6.22 8.46
CA LEU A 417 -18.17 7.62 8.81
C LEU A 417 -19.49 8.41 8.80
N LYS A 418 -19.59 9.36 9.72
CA LYS A 418 -20.68 10.35 9.80
C LYS A 418 -20.10 11.77 9.81
N PRO A 419 -19.48 12.21 8.70
CA PRO A 419 -18.77 13.47 8.68
C PRO A 419 -19.72 14.66 8.84
N GLN A 420 -19.34 15.64 9.66
CA GLN A 420 -20.04 16.91 9.84
C GLN A 420 -19.81 17.85 8.65
N ALA A 421 -18.73 17.64 7.90
CA ALA A 421 -18.45 18.35 6.66
C ALA A 421 -17.76 17.41 5.65
N GLN A 422 -18.19 17.52 4.40
CA GLN A 422 -17.55 16.85 3.26
C GLN A 422 -17.65 17.74 2.02
N PHE A 423 -16.56 17.87 1.28
CA PHE A 423 -16.53 18.68 0.06
C PHE A 423 -15.32 18.33 -0.82
N SER A 424 -15.47 18.64 -2.11
CA SER A 424 -14.42 18.54 -3.11
C SER A 424 -13.80 19.92 -3.36
N LEU A 425 -12.48 19.97 -3.46
CA LEU A 425 -11.72 21.14 -3.87
C LEU A 425 -11.10 20.89 -5.24
N PRO A 426 -11.35 21.76 -6.22
CA PRO A 426 -10.81 21.57 -7.56
C PRO A 426 -9.29 21.67 -7.56
N SER A 427 -8.66 20.97 -8.49
CA SER A 427 -7.26 21.16 -8.81
C SER A 427 -7.02 22.58 -9.35
N PRO A 428 -5.89 23.21 -9.01
CA PRO A 428 -5.55 24.55 -9.50
C PRO A 428 -5.04 24.57 -10.95
N PHE A 429 -4.98 23.43 -11.60
CA PHE A 429 -4.42 23.29 -12.95
C PHE A 429 -5.46 23.59 -14.02
N ASP A 430 -5.01 24.23 -15.11
CA ASP A 430 -5.82 24.50 -16.29
C ASP A 430 -5.81 23.31 -17.24
N TYR A 431 -6.59 22.29 -16.92
CA TYR A 431 -6.68 21.06 -17.70
C TYR A 431 -7.15 21.28 -19.13
N GLU A 432 -7.90 22.37 -19.41
CA GLU A 432 -8.35 22.67 -20.77
C GLU A 432 -7.19 23.00 -21.70
N GLN A 433 -6.14 23.64 -21.16
CA GLN A 433 -4.95 23.99 -21.93
C GLN A 433 -3.78 23.00 -21.74
N GLN A 434 -3.71 22.36 -20.57
CA GLN A 434 -2.59 21.50 -20.20
C GLN A 434 -2.75 20.04 -20.64
N ALA A 435 -3.97 19.57 -20.86
CA ALA A 435 -4.20 18.16 -21.11
C ALA A 435 -5.13 17.90 -22.30
N LYS A 436 -5.00 16.71 -22.89
CA LYS A 436 -5.92 16.19 -23.92
C LYS A 436 -6.25 14.73 -23.65
N LEU A 437 -7.55 14.40 -23.55
CA LEU A 437 -8.05 13.04 -23.38
C LEU A 437 -8.43 12.45 -24.74
N CYS A 438 -7.86 11.30 -25.05
CA CYS A 438 -8.23 10.51 -26.24
C CYS A 438 -8.81 9.16 -25.86
N VAL A 439 -9.94 8.82 -26.47
CA VAL A 439 -10.47 7.45 -26.50
C VAL A 439 -10.44 7.01 -27.96
N PRO A 440 -9.44 6.21 -28.39
CA PRO A 440 -9.28 5.85 -29.79
C PRO A 440 -10.51 5.16 -30.38
N ARG A 441 -10.76 5.36 -31.69
CA ARG A 441 -11.82 4.65 -32.43
C ARG A 441 -11.37 3.24 -32.79
N TYR A 442 -12.33 2.37 -33.05
CA TYR A 442 -12.10 1.05 -33.63
C TYR A 442 -11.21 0.13 -32.81
N LEU A 443 -11.27 0.28 -31.45
CA LEU A 443 -10.65 -0.67 -30.56
C LEU A 443 -11.48 -1.95 -30.45
N PRO A 444 -10.84 -3.13 -30.39
CA PRO A 444 -11.52 -4.37 -30.02
C PRO A 444 -12.12 -4.29 -28.62
N GLU A 445 -13.05 -5.19 -28.32
CA GLU A 445 -13.57 -5.33 -26.96
C GLU A 445 -12.44 -5.68 -25.99
N PRO A 446 -12.46 -5.16 -24.75
CA PRO A 446 -11.49 -5.53 -23.73
C PRO A 446 -11.41 -7.05 -23.52
N ASN A 447 -10.19 -7.57 -23.39
CA ASN A 447 -9.88 -9.00 -23.27
C ASN A 447 -10.13 -9.85 -24.54
N SER A 448 -10.42 -9.24 -25.69
CA SER A 448 -10.50 -9.96 -26.97
C SER A 448 -9.11 -10.37 -27.48
N ALA A 449 -9.06 -11.46 -28.23
CA ALA A 449 -7.84 -11.86 -28.93
C ALA A 449 -7.41 -10.76 -29.91
N GLY A 450 -6.10 -10.46 -29.99
CA GLY A 450 -5.53 -9.42 -30.83
C GLY A 450 -5.65 -7.99 -30.31
N LEU A 451 -6.16 -7.77 -29.09
CA LEU A 451 -6.18 -6.43 -28.49
C LEU A 451 -4.76 -5.86 -28.35
N ALA A 452 -3.80 -6.65 -27.87
CA ALA A 452 -2.41 -6.20 -27.72
C ALA A 452 -1.80 -5.78 -29.07
N ASP A 453 -1.97 -6.59 -30.14
CA ASP A 453 -1.52 -6.25 -31.49
C ASP A 453 -2.11 -4.93 -31.98
N LYS A 454 -3.41 -4.74 -31.76
CA LYS A 454 -4.09 -3.51 -32.16
C LYS A 454 -3.59 -2.31 -31.37
N LEU A 455 -3.37 -2.44 -30.06
CA LEU A 455 -2.83 -1.38 -29.22
C LEU A 455 -1.41 -0.99 -29.68
N VAL A 456 -0.54 -1.96 -29.92
CA VAL A 456 0.81 -1.69 -30.43
C VAL A 456 0.74 -0.99 -31.78
N GLN A 457 -0.08 -1.49 -32.72
CA GLN A 457 -0.24 -0.90 -34.05
C GLN A 457 -0.61 0.59 -34.00
N ILE A 458 -1.55 0.98 -33.14
CA ILE A 458 -2.07 2.37 -33.14
C ILE A 458 -1.28 3.29 -32.24
N LEU A 459 -0.61 2.77 -31.21
CA LEU A 459 0.09 3.58 -30.20
C LEU A 459 1.58 3.71 -30.44
N ALA A 460 2.23 2.75 -31.11
CA ALA A 460 3.65 2.85 -31.42
C ALA A 460 4.00 4.17 -32.15
N PRO A 461 3.25 4.63 -33.17
CA PRO A 461 3.52 5.91 -33.82
C PRO A 461 3.34 7.13 -32.89
N VAL A 462 2.46 7.05 -31.86
CA VAL A 462 2.28 8.11 -30.86
C VAL A 462 3.45 8.15 -29.90
N ILE A 463 3.88 6.98 -29.43
CA ILE A 463 5.00 6.83 -28.49
C ILE A 463 6.32 7.25 -29.14
N GLU A 464 6.59 6.83 -30.36
CA GLU A 464 7.77 7.24 -31.11
C GLU A 464 7.82 8.75 -31.32
N GLN A 465 6.72 9.36 -31.77
CA GLN A 465 6.65 10.79 -31.98
C GLN A 465 6.81 11.58 -30.68
N ASN A 466 6.34 11.02 -29.55
CA ASN A 466 6.52 11.60 -28.21
C ASN A 466 7.94 11.33 -27.65
N GLN A 467 8.80 10.64 -28.39
CA GLN A 467 10.14 10.22 -27.94
C GLN A 467 10.08 9.43 -26.61
N GLY A 468 9.20 8.43 -26.53
CA GLY A 468 8.88 7.81 -25.27
C GLY A 468 8.10 8.76 -24.36
N ARG A 469 8.63 9.09 -23.19
CA ARG A 469 8.03 9.96 -22.15
C ARG A 469 6.60 9.53 -21.82
N CYS A 470 6.37 8.21 -21.79
CA CYS A 470 5.07 7.60 -21.64
C CYS A 470 5.02 6.63 -20.44
N PHE A 471 3.93 6.69 -19.70
CA PHE A 471 3.50 5.58 -18.84
C PHE A 471 2.39 4.81 -19.55
N PHE A 472 2.55 3.50 -19.67
CA PHE A 472 1.50 2.59 -20.09
C PHE A 472 1.01 1.80 -18.86
N LEU A 473 -0.15 2.16 -18.36
CA LEU A 473 -0.75 1.57 -17.17
C LEU A 473 -1.71 0.44 -17.57
N CYS A 474 -1.30 -0.79 -17.29
CA CYS A 474 -2.08 -1.99 -17.57
C CYS A 474 -2.91 -2.41 -16.36
N THR A 475 -4.06 -2.99 -16.61
CA THR A 475 -4.94 -3.53 -15.56
C THR A 475 -4.62 -4.99 -15.20
N SER A 476 -3.71 -5.64 -15.93
CA SER A 476 -3.25 -7.00 -15.63
C SER A 476 -1.77 -7.22 -15.95
N HIS A 477 -1.13 -8.10 -15.19
CA HIS A 477 0.27 -8.49 -15.43
C HIS A 477 0.48 -9.20 -16.76
N ASN A 478 -0.51 -9.95 -17.24
CA ASN A 478 -0.41 -10.64 -18.53
C ASN A 478 -0.37 -9.62 -19.67
N MET A 479 -1.29 -8.66 -19.70
CA MET A 479 -1.30 -7.59 -20.71
C MET A 479 -0.03 -6.75 -20.64
N MET A 480 0.46 -6.45 -19.44
CA MET A 480 1.70 -5.70 -19.22
C MET A 480 2.91 -6.40 -19.86
N ARG A 481 3.08 -7.71 -19.65
CA ARG A 481 4.19 -8.47 -20.24
C ARG A 481 4.04 -8.55 -21.77
N GLU A 482 2.87 -8.89 -22.23
CA GLU A 482 2.57 -9.01 -23.67
C GLU A 482 2.83 -7.70 -24.42
N LEU A 483 2.36 -6.57 -23.88
CA LEU A 483 2.60 -5.25 -24.49
C LEU A 483 4.08 -4.85 -24.36
N GLY A 484 4.73 -5.12 -23.23
CA GLY A 484 6.15 -4.79 -23.05
C GLY A 484 7.04 -5.50 -24.05
N GLU A 485 6.85 -6.81 -24.26
CA GLU A 485 7.59 -7.59 -25.26
C GLU A 485 7.36 -7.07 -26.68
N ARG A 486 6.09 -6.88 -27.08
CA ARG A 486 5.74 -6.39 -28.43
C ARG A 486 6.23 -4.95 -28.69
N PHE A 487 6.17 -4.06 -27.72
CA PHE A 487 6.72 -2.70 -27.87
C PHE A 487 8.24 -2.71 -28.04
N ARG A 488 8.97 -3.60 -27.38
CA ARG A 488 10.42 -3.77 -27.58
C ARG A 488 10.79 -4.18 -29.01
N GLU A 489 9.92 -4.91 -29.69
CA GLU A 489 10.15 -5.33 -31.07
C GLU A 489 9.92 -4.20 -32.11
N VAL A 490 9.08 -3.22 -31.76
CA VAL A 490 8.58 -2.22 -32.72
C VAL A 490 9.16 -0.82 -32.46
N LEU A 491 9.40 -0.46 -31.18
CA LEU A 491 9.84 0.88 -30.80
C LEU A 491 11.37 1.02 -30.84
N THR A 492 11.83 2.22 -31.21
CA THR A 492 13.24 2.62 -31.13
C THR A 492 13.61 3.21 -29.77
N VAL A 493 12.61 3.70 -29.02
CA VAL A 493 12.80 4.24 -27.67
C VAL A 493 12.93 3.11 -26.62
N PRO A 494 13.66 3.34 -25.51
CA PRO A 494 13.79 2.36 -24.44
C PRO A 494 12.42 1.96 -23.86
N VAL A 495 12.23 0.65 -23.61
CA VAL A 495 11.01 0.10 -22.98
C VAL A 495 11.38 -0.54 -21.66
N LEU A 496 10.93 0.07 -20.57
CA LEU A 496 11.09 -0.41 -19.21
C LEU A 496 9.84 -1.19 -18.78
N LEU A 497 10.03 -2.34 -18.15
CA LEU A 497 8.94 -3.21 -17.72
C LEU A 497 8.98 -3.40 -16.20
N GLN A 498 7.85 -3.20 -15.55
CA GLN A 498 7.71 -3.47 -14.12
C GLN A 498 8.07 -4.92 -13.79
N GLY A 499 8.91 -5.12 -12.77
CA GLY A 499 9.29 -6.43 -12.26
C GLY A 499 10.64 -6.93 -12.77
N GLU A 500 11.29 -6.24 -13.71
CA GLU A 500 12.67 -6.54 -14.12
C GLU A 500 13.69 -6.00 -13.11
N THR A 501 13.38 -4.87 -12.49
CA THR A 501 14.15 -4.29 -11.39
C THR A 501 13.21 -3.83 -10.27
N SER A 502 13.76 -3.33 -9.15
CA SER A 502 12.93 -2.74 -8.10
C SER A 502 12.19 -1.49 -8.61
N LYS A 503 11.03 -1.19 -8.01
CA LYS A 503 10.19 -0.04 -8.39
C LYS A 503 11.00 1.28 -8.39
N GLN A 504 11.85 1.48 -7.40
CA GLN A 504 12.68 2.69 -7.29
C GLN A 504 13.72 2.78 -8.41
N LYS A 505 14.41 1.67 -8.72
CA LYS A 505 15.38 1.62 -9.82
C LYS A 505 14.71 1.86 -11.16
N THR A 506 13.57 1.21 -11.43
CA THR A 506 12.80 1.41 -12.68
C THR A 506 12.41 2.88 -12.87
N LEU A 507 11.98 3.55 -11.78
CA LEU A 507 11.62 4.97 -11.84
C LEU A 507 12.84 5.88 -12.01
N ALA A 508 13.93 5.61 -11.30
CA ALA A 508 15.18 6.37 -11.45
C ALA A 508 15.70 6.27 -12.88
N GLU A 509 15.72 5.06 -13.45
CA GLU A 509 16.11 4.82 -14.83
C GLU A 509 15.18 5.52 -15.83
N PHE A 510 13.86 5.48 -15.60
CA PHE A 510 12.88 6.19 -16.42
C PHE A 510 13.15 7.71 -16.43
N MET A 511 13.44 8.29 -15.27
CA MET A 511 13.74 9.72 -15.14
C MET A 511 15.09 10.10 -15.75
N GLU A 512 16.10 9.24 -15.59
CA GLU A 512 17.45 9.45 -16.14
C GLU A 512 17.44 9.39 -17.68
N LEU A 513 16.75 8.41 -18.26
CA LEU A 513 16.61 8.29 -19.71
C LEU A 513 15.82 9.46 -20.30
N GLY A 514 14.76 9.92 -19.63
CA GLY A 514 13.91 11.03 -20.07
C GLY A 514 13.15 10.81 -21.40
N ASN A 515 13.35 9.65 -22.05
CA ASN A 515 12.79 9.31 -23.36
C ASN A 515 12.31 7.84 -23.44
N ALA A 516 11.85 7.28 -22.34
CA ALA A 516 11.46 5.88 -22.26
C ALA A 516 9.92 5.69 -22.26
N LEU A 517 9.50 4.48 -22.62
CA LEU A 517 8.17 3.94 -22.34
C LEU A 517 8.27 3.07 -21.07
N LEU A 518 7.50 3.37 -20.04
CA LEU A 518 7.36 2.49 -18.87
C LEU A 518 6.02 1.77 -18.93
N VAL A 519 6.07 0.43 -19.02
CA VAL A 519 4.87 -0.44 -18.99
C VAL A 519 4.73 -1.06 -17.60
N ALA A 520 3.60 -0.79 -16.93
CA ALA A 520 3.42 -1.14 -15.54
C ALA A 520 1.95 -1.43 -15.17
N THR A 521 1.72 -2.01 -13.99
CA THR A 521 0.38 -2.30 -13.43
C THR A 521 0.12 -1.51 -12.14
N GLY A 522 -0.89 -1.92 -11.39
CA GLY A 522 -1.45 -1.28 -10.20
C GLY A 522 -0.47 -0.59 -9.24
N ALA A 523 0.72 -1.19 -9.01
CA ALA A 523 1.74 -0.60 -8.13
C ALA A 523 2.26 0.77 -8.63
N PHE A 524 2.12 1.08 -9.91
CA PHE A 524 2.51 2.34 -10.53
C PHE A 524 1.33 3.32 -10.72
N TRP A 525 0.09 2.89 -10.43
CA TRP A 525 -1.06 3.79 -10.42
C TRP A 525 -1.02 4.74 -9.21
N GLU A 526 -0.33 4.34 -8.13
CA GLU A 526 -0.27 5.08 -6.88
C GLU A 526 1.18 5.35 -6.42
N GLY A 527 1.35 6.43 -5.65
CA GLY A 527 2.60 6.71 -4.93
C GLY A 527 3.82 7.07 -5.79
N ILE A 528 3.63 7.49 -7.05
CA ILE A 528 4.70 7.92 -7.95
C ILE A 528 4.59 9.41 -8.19
N ASP A 529 5.70 10.13 -8.04
CA ASP A 529 5.82 11.56 -8.35
C ASP A 529 6.89 11.75 -9.42
N VAL A 530 6.47 11.72 -10.70
CA VAL A 530 7.30 12.11 -11.84
C VAL A 530 6.83 13.48 -12.30
N ARG A 531 7.72 14.46 -12.28
CA ARG A 531 7.46 15.84 -12.67
C ARG A 531 8.25 16.22 -13.92
N GLY A 532 7.73 17.20 -14.63
CA GLY A 532 8.42 17.82 -15.76
C GLY A 532 8.42 16.97 -17.03
N ASP A 533 9.45 17.17 -17.84
CA ASP A 533 9.50 16.71 -19.23
C ASP A 533 9.61 15.20 -19.43
N ALA A 534 9.91 14.44 -18.37
CA ALA A 534 10.06 12.99 -18.46
C ALA A 534 8.74 12.24 -18.72
N LEU A 535 7.58 12.84 -18.39
CA LEU A 535 6.26 12.24 -18.58
C LEU A 535 5.29 13.22 -19.23
N SER A 536 4.97 13.01 -20.47
CA SER A 536 3.98 13.81 -21.24
C SER A 536 2.82 12.98 -21.80
N CYS A 537 2.81 11.67 -21.60
CA CYS A 537 1.72 10.81 -22.04
C CYS A 537 1.43 9.70 -21.03
N VAL A 538 0.17 9.55 -20.64
CA VAL A 538 -0.32 8.42 -19.85
C VAL A 538 -1.32 7.63 -20.68
N ILE A 539 -1.06 6.35 -20.84
CA ILE A 539 -1.88 5.42 -21.61
C ILE A 539 -2.45 4.37 -20.66
N ILE A 540 -3.74 4.10 -20.76
CA ILE A 540 -4.46 3.10 -19.95
C ILE A 540 -5.07 2.07 -20.88
N ASP A 541 -4.78 0.78 -20.66
CA ASP A 541 -5.22 -0.31 -21.54
C ASP A 541 -6.74 -0.46 -21.58
N LYS A 542 -7.40 -0.40 -20.44
CA LYS A 542 -8.86 -0.50 -20.29
C LYS A 542 -9.31 0.08 -18.94
N LEU A 543 -10.63 0.26 -18.78
CA LEU A 543 -11.20 0.69 -17.50
C LEU A 543 -10.82 -0.27 -16.36
N PRO A 544 -10.34 0.24 -15.20
CA PRO A 544 -9.73 -0.56 -14.15
C PRO A 544 -10.77 -1.23 -13.23
N PHE A 545 -11.69 -1.98 -13.82
CA PHE A 545 -12.58 -2.84 -13.06
C PHE A 545 -11.78 -4.01 -12.45
N THR A 546 -12.06 -4.32 -11.20
CA THR A 546 -11.51 -5.51 -10.55
C THR A 546 -11.91 -6.77 -11.31
N ALA A 547 -11.02 -7.75 -11.38
CA ALA A 547 -11.25 -9.00 -12.10
C ALA A 547 -12.51 -9.72 -11.56
N PRO A 548 -13.40 -10.21 -12.44
CA PRO A 548 -14.67 -10.82 -12.01
C PRO A 548 -14.51 -12.10 -11.19
N ASP A 549 -13.36 -12.73 -11.26
CA ASP A 549 -12.98 -13.94 -10.52
C ASP A 549 -12.35 -13.65 -9.16
N ASP A 550 -12.07 -12.39 -8.83
CA ASP A 550 -11.56 -12.01 -7.50
C ASP A 550 -12.54 -12.44 -6.39
N PRO A 551 -12.10 -13.26 -5.43
CA PRO A 551 -12.98 -13.84 -4.42
C PRO A 551 -13.56 -12.82 -3.45
N LEU A 552 -12.85 -11.73 -3.17
CA LEU A 552 -13.34 -10.66 -2.30
C LEU A 552 -14.42 -9.83 -3.02
N LEU A 553 -14.20 -9.52 -4.31
CA LEU A 553 -15.21 -8.85 -5.12
C LEU A 553 -16.48 -9.69 -5.24
N LYS A 554 -16.36 -11.00 -5.53
CA LYS A 554 -17.51 -11.91 -5.59
C LYS A 554 -18.33 -11.89 -4.30
N ALA A 555 -17.64 -11.95 -3.16
CA ALA A 555 -18.31 -11.94 -1.86
C ALA A 555 -19.01 -10.59 -1.57
N ARG A 556 -18.38 -9.45 -1.92
CA ARG A 556 -18.98 -8.11 -1.81
C ARG A 556 -20.21 -7.95 -2.72
N ILE A 557 -20.15 -8.49 -3.95
CA ILE A 557 -21.29 -8.52 -4.89
C ILE A 557 -22.46 -9.30 -4.31
N GLU A 558 -22.20 -10.47 -3.75
CA GLU A 558 -23.24 -11.32 -3.14
C GLU A 558 -23.86 -10.63 -1.91
N ASP A 559 -23.05 -10.09 -1.01
CA ASP A 559 -23.51 -9.34 0.17
C ASP A 559 -24.35 -8.12 -0.23
N CYS A 560 -23.93 -7.35 -1.24
CA CYS A 560 -24.69 -6.22 -1.76
C CYS A 560 -26.08 -6.66 -2.29
N ARG A 561 -26.14 -7.75 -3.05
CA ARG A 561 -27.42 -8.31 -3.54
C ARG A 561 -28.33 -8.77 -2.41
N LEU A 562 -27.77 -9.43 -1.40
CA LEU A 562 -28.54 -9.89 -0.23
C LEU A 562 -29.15 -8.73 0.55
N ARG A 563 -28.51 -7.57 0.54
CA ARG A 563 -29.03 -6.32 1.13
C ARG A 563 -29.98 -5.55 0.20
N GLY A 564 -30.28 -6.08 -0.99
CA GLY A 564 -31.18 -5.45 -1.97
C GLY A 564 -30.53 -4.32 -2.79
N GLY A 565 -29.19 -4.20 -2.77
CA GLY A 565 -28.44 -3.20 -3.53
C GLY A 565 -28.11 -3.66 -4.96
N ASP A 566 -27.70 -2.72 -5.81
CA ASP A 566 -27.09 -2.99 -7.11
C ASP A 566 -25.57 -3.05 -7.01
N PRO A 567 -24.95 -4.26 -7.15
CA PRO A 567 -23.50 -4.40 -6.98
C PRO A 567 -22.67 -3.65 -7.99
N PHE A 568 -23.19 -3.41 -9.20
CA PHE A 568 -22.43 -2.70 -10.20
C PHE A 568 -22.27 -1.22 -9.81
N SER A 569 -23.36 -0.54 -9.48
CA SER A 569 -23.36 0.88 -9.14
C SER A 569 -22.78 1.16 -7.74
N GLN A 570 -22.92 0.23 -6.78
CA GLN A 570 -22.53 0.45 -5.38
C GLN A 570 -21.13 -0.08 -5.02
N VAL A 571 -20.61 -1.05 -5.79
CA VAL A 571 -19.31 -1.70 -5.50
C VAL A 571 -18.34 -1.50 -6.65
N GLN A 572 -18.68 -2.02 -7.85
CA GLN A 572 -17.70 -2.13 -8.93
C GLN A 572 -17.38 -0.79 -9.60
N LEU A 573 -18.40 -0.01 -9.91
CA LEU A 573 -18.23 1.27 -10.62
C LEU A 573 -17.49 2.31 -9.79
N PRO A 574 -17.81 2.53 -8.50
CA PRO A 574 -17.07 3.49 -7.67
C PRO A 574 -15.59 3.15 -7.52
N ASP A 575 -15.26 1.89 -7.24
CA ASP A 575 -13.85 1.44 -7.11
C ASP A 575 -13.08 1.69 -8.41
N ALA A 576 -13.68 1.37 -9.57
CA ALA A 576 -13.06 1.59 -10.87
C ALA A 576 -12.88 3.09 -11.19
N VAL A 577 -13.84 3.94 -10.83
CA VAL A 577 -13.75 5.40 -11.02
C VAL A 577 -12.62 6.00 -10.18
N ILE A 578 -12.53 5.63 -8.91
CA ILE A 578 -11.46 6.10 -8.00
C ILE A 578 -10.09 5.68 -8.54
N THR A 579 -9.95 4.43 -8.97
CA THR A 579 -8.70 3.91 -9.54
C THR A 579 -8.34 4.67 -10.82
N LEU A 580 -9.31 4.92 -11.72
CA LEU A 580 -9.05 5.69 -12.93
C LEU A 580 -8.59 7.13 -12.62
N LYS A 581 -9.23 7.81 -11.67
CA LYS A 581 -8.83 9.15 -11.19
C LYS A 581 -7.38 9.18 -10.73
N GLN A 582 -6.91 8.14 -10.06
CA GLN A 582 -5.51 8.02 -9.60
C GLN A 582 -4.54 7.94 -10.77
N GLY A 583 -4.83 7.12 -11.78
CA GLY A 583 -4.02 7.01 -12.99
C GLY A 583 -3.96 8.34 -13.76
N VAL A 584 -5.09 8.99 -13.92
CA VAL A 584 -5.19 10.31 -14.59
C VAL A 584 -4.40 11.38 -13.84
N GLY A 585 -4.42 11.36 -12.51
CA GLY A 585 -3.68 12.28 -11.65
C GLY A 585 -2.14 12.19 -11.78
N ARG A 586 -1.60 11.25 -12.57
CA ARG A 586 -0.15 11.15 -12.86
C ARG A 586 0.31 12.15 -13.92
N LEU A 587 -0.59 12.58 -14.80
CA LEU A 587 -0.23 13.36 -15.98
C LEU A 587 0.16 14.80 -15.65
N ILE A 588 -0.63 15.51 -14.82
CA ILE A 588 -0.43 16.92 -14.50
C ILE A 588 -0.12 17.05 -13.00
N ARG A 589 1.09 17.50 -12.68
CA ARG A 589 1.63 17.65 -11.32
C ARG A 589 2.04 19.08 -10.98
N ASP A 590 2.39 19.84 -12.02
CA ASP A 590 2.81 21.22 -11.94
C ASP A 590 2.04 22.10 -12.93
N LYS A 591 2.06 23.41 -12.70
CA LYS A 591 1.42 24.40 -13.59
C LYS A 591 2.01 24.46 -15.00
N ASN A 592 3.21 23.94 -15.17
CA ASN A 592 3.89 23.93 -16.47
C ASN A 592 3.76 22.58 -17.18
N ASP A 593 3.31 21.53 -16.47
CA ASP A 593 3.14 20.21 -17.08
C ASP A 593 2.06 20.27 -18.15
N LYS A 594 2.32 19.60 -19.27
CA LYS A 594 1.36 19.39 -20.35
C LYS A 594 1.44 17.96 -20.83
N GLY A 595 0.29 17.38 -21.21
CA GLY A 595 0.36 16.02 -21.71
C GLY A 595 -0.96 15.43 -22.19
N ALA A 596 -0.88 14.22 -22.75
CA ALA A 596 -2.01 13.50 -23.28
C ALA A 596 -2.37 12.30 -22.39
N LEU A 597 -3.66 12.08 -22.22
CA LEU A 597 -4.23 10.89 -21.61
C LEU A 597 -4.91 10.06 -22.69
N ILE A 598 -4.53 8.81 -22.85
CA ILE A 598 -5.14 7.91 -23.83
C ILE A 598 -5.78 6.74 -23.04
N ILE A 599 -7.09 6.59 -23.15
CA ILE A 599 -7.81 5.47 -22.53
C ILE A 599 -8.30 4.54 -23.64
N CYS A 600 -7.72 3.34 -23.69
CA CYS A 600 -7.93 2.37 -24.74
C CYS A 600 -9.16 1.48 -24.52
N ASP A 601 -10.25 2.08 -24.06
CA ASP A 601 -11.50 1.36 -23.77
C ASP A 601 -12.72 2.12 -24.29
N ASN A 602 -13.35 1.59 -25.33
CA ASN A 602 -14.53 2.19 -25.93
C ASN A 602 -15.75 2.22 -24.99
N ARG A 603 -15.80 1.38 -23.96
CA ARG A 603 -16.90 1.37 -22.97
C ARG A 603 -17.07 2.73 -22.30
N LEU A 604 -15.98 3.51 -22.19
CA LEU A 604 -16.01 4.88 -21.63
C LEU A 604 -16.95 5.82 -22.41
N VAL A 605 -17.19 5.55 -23.69
CA VAL A 605 -18.01 6.41 -24.57
C VAL A 605 -19.25 5.70 -25.14
N THR A 606 -19.34 4.37 -24.99
CA THR A 606 -20.42 3.56 -25.57
C THR A 606 -21.38 2.99 -24.53
N ARG A 607 -21.01 2.99 -23.25
CA ARG A 607 -21.83 2.49 -22.15
C ARG A 607 -22.36 3.65 -21.31
N ASP A 608 -23.55 3.51 -20.75
CA ASP A 608 -24.20 4.55 -19.94
C ASP A 608 -23.35 4.96 -18.73
N TYR A 609 -22.71 4.01 -18.08
CA TYR A 609 -21.82 4.28 -16.96
C TYR A 609 -20.53 5.04 -17.34
N GLY A 610 -20.18 5.11 -18.60
CA GLY A 610 -19.04 5.91 -19.07
C GLY A 610 -19.17 7.40 -18.71
N GLY A 611 -20.41 7.91 -18.65
CA GLY A 611 -20.71 9.25 -18.19
C GLY A 611 -20.26 9.52 -16.75
N VAL A 612 -20.37 8.53 -15.85
CA VAL A 612 -19.93 8.63 -14.46
C VAL A 612 -18.41 8.79 -14.36
N PHE A 613 -17.67 7.99 -15.13
CA PHE A 613 -16.21 8.14 -15.23
C PHE A 613 -15.84 9.54 -15.72
N LEU A 614 -16.42 9.96 -16.83
CA LEU A 614 -16.10 11.24 -17.46
C LEU A 614 -16.49 12.48 -16.63
N ALA A 615 -17.55 12.38 -15.83
CA ALA A 615 -17.94 13.43 -14.89
C ALA A 615 -17.03 13.49 -13.66
N SER A 616 -16.42 12.36 -13.28
CA SER A 616 -15.49 12.28 -12.15
C SER A 616 -14.04 12.67 -12.49
N LEU A 617 -13.71 12.82 -13.78
CA LEU A 617 -12.39 13.27 -14.24
C LEU A 617 -12.31 14.80 -14.30
N PRO A 618 -11.10 15.39 -14.24
CA PRO A 618 -10.90 16.80 -14.52
C PRO A 618 -11.47 17.22 -15.90
N PRO A 619 -11.77 18.50 -16.13
CA PRO A 619 -12.36 19.00 -17.37
C PRO A 619 -11.33 19.01 -18.53
N ILE A 620 -10.88 17.83 -18.95
CA ILE A 620 -9.91 17.65 -20.04
C ILE A 620 -10.64 17.64 -21.40
N PRO A 621 -10.22 18.43 -22.41
CA PRO A 621 -10.75 18.38 -23.76
C PRO A 621 -10.61 16.99 -24.39
N ARG A 622 -11.70 16.49 -24.98
CA ARG A 622 -11.84 15.10 -25.45
C ARG A 622 -11.71 14.98 -26.95
N THR A 623 -11.07 13.90 -27.41
CA THR A 623 -10.98 13.52 -28.82
C THR A 623 -11.12 12.02 -28.99
N ARG A 624 -11.45 11.59 -30.22
CA ARG A 624 -11.42 10.18 -30.65
C ARG A 624 -10.33 9.92 -31.68
N ASP A 625 -9.50 10.94 -31.96
CA ASP A 625 -8.52 10.97 -33.05
C ASP A 625 -7.12 11.05 -32.46
N LEU A 626 -6.29 10.03 -32.75
CA LEU A 626 -4.91 9.96 -32.26
C LEU A 626 -3.99 10.97 -32.98
N ASP A 627 -4.32 11.42 -34.19
CA ASP A 627 -3.52 12.44 -34.87
C ASP A 627 -3.59 13.78 -34.16
N LYS A 628 -4.76 14.13 -33.58
CA LYS A 628 -4.88 15.32 -32.72
C LYS A 628 -4.07 15.20 -31.41
N VAL A 629 -3.82 13.98 -30.95
CA VAL A 629 -2.93 13.75 -29.79
C VAL A 629 -1.48 13.96 -30.21
N LYS A 630 -1.07 13.41 -31.35
CA LYS A 630 0.28 13.60 -31.89
C LYS A 630 0.59 15.08 -32.11
N ASP A 631 -0.34 15.84 -32.71
CA ASP A 631 -0.19 17.27 -32.94
C ASP A 631 -0.01 18.02 -31.61
N PHE A 632 -0.82 17.67 -30.59
CA PHE A 632 -0.72 18.28 -29.25
C PHE A 632 0.62 17.97 -28.58
N LEU A 633 1.08 16.72 -28.62
CA LEU A 633 2.36 16.29 -28.05
C LEU A 633 3.56 16.94 -28.78
N SER A 634 3.50 17.12 -30.09
CA SER A 634 4.52 17.81 -30.87
C SER A 634 4.68 19.27 -30.45
N GLN A 635 3.59 19.97 -30.17
CA GLN A 635 3.63 21.36 -29.69
C GLN A 635 4.32 21.48 -28.32
N ILE A 636 4.17 20.47 -27.46
CA ILE A 636 4.85 20.43 -26.16
C ILE A 636 6.36 20.30 -26.35
N SER A 637 6.80 19.38 -27.22
CA SER A 637 8.22 19.10 -27.46
C SER A 637 8.99 20.31 -28.02
N VAL A 638 8.36 21.13 -28.86
CA VAL A 638 8.98 22.33 -29.43
C VAL A 638 9.17 23.42 -28.38
N THR A 639 8.27 23.53 -27.40
CA THR A 639 8.36 24.53 -26.32
C THR A 639 9.49 24.23 -25.36
N THR A 640 9.80 22.96 -25.14
CA THR A 640 10.85 22.50 -24.21
C THR A 640 12.26 22.68 -24.80
N GLN A 641 12.42 22.65 -26.12
CA GLN A 641 13.72 22.88 -26.79
C GLN A 641 14.11 24.38 -26.89
N ASN A 642 13.16 25.28 -26.65
CA ASN A 642 13.38 26.74 -26.75
C ASN A 642 13.50 27.46 -25.38
N ASN A 643 13.44 26.73 -24.27
CA ASN A 643 13.71 27.22 -22.91
C ASN A 643 14.96 26.56 -22.32
#